data_077f2ff7c1235df6fdd042bbbe382432
#
_entry.id   077f2ff7c1235df6fdd042bbbe382432
#
_cell.length_a   1.000
_cell.length_b   1.000
_cell.length_c   1.000
_cell.angle_alpha   90.00
_cell.angle_beta   90.00
_cell.angle_gamma   90.00
#
_symmetry.space_group_name_H-M   'P 1'
#
loop_
_entity.id
_entity.type
_entity.pdbx_description
1 polymer ?
#
loop_
_entity_poly.entity_id
_entity_poly.type
_entity_poly.pdbx_seq_one_letter_code
_entity_poly.pdbx_strand_id
1 'polypeptide(L)'
;MANLLKTIIENDKGELRRLEKMADKVLKYEDEMAALTDEQLQAKTEEFKQRYQNGETLDQLLYEAFAVVREGAKRVLGLFPYKVQVMGGIVLHHGDVPEMRTGEGKTLTATMPVYLNALSGKGVHVVTVNEYLTERDATEMGELYSWLGLSVGINLAAKSPMEKKEAYLCDITYSTNSEIGFDYLRDNMVVRAENMVQRPLNYALVDEVDSILIDEARTPLIVSGANAVETSQLYHMADNFVKSLDKDDYIIDIQSKTIGLSDSGIDKAESFFKLENLYDIENVALTHFIDNALRANYIMILDIDYVVSEEQEILIVDQFTGRTMEGRRYSDGLHQAIEAKEGVPIQDETKTSASITYQNLFRMYKKLAGMTGTGKTEEEEFREIYNIRVIPIPTNRPIQRIDHSDLLYASLDAKFKAVVEDVKARYQKGQPVLVGTVAVETSDFLSKKLVEAGVPHEVLNAKNHYREAQIIMNAGQRGAITIATNMAGRGTDIKLGEGVRELGGLCVIGTERHESRRIDNQLRGRSGRQGDPGESQFYLSLEDDLMKRFGSERLKGIFERLNMSEEAIESRMLTRQVEAAQKRVEGNNYDTRKQVLQYDDVMREQREIIYAQRYDVITADRDLAPEIQSMIKRTIGRVVDGHARAKQDEKLEAILNFAKYNLLPEDSITLEDLSGLSDKAIKEELFQRALKVYDSQVSKLRDEEAVKEFQKVLILRVVDNKWTDHIDALDQLRNAVGLRGYAQNNPVVEYQAEGFRMFNDMIGSIEFDVTRLMMKAQIHEQERPQAEHHISTTATRNIAAHQANMPEDLDLSQIGRNELCPCGSGKKFKNCHGKRQ
;
A
#
# COMPACT_ATOMS: atom_id res chain seq x y z
N MET A 1 -17.28 -29.25 14.58
CA MET A 1 -15.90 -29.03 14.11
C MET A 1 -15.33 -30.24 13.34
N ALA A 2 -15.28 -31.46 13.84
CA ALA A 2 -14.70 -32.59 13.10
C ALA A 2 -15.39 -32.90 11.75
N ASN A 3 -16.70 -32.76 11.64
CA ASN A 3 -17.44 -32.97 10.37
C ASN A 3 -17.18 -31.84 9.35
N LEU A 4 -17.04 -30.59 9.79
CA LEU A 4 -16.73 -29.47 8.90
C LEU A 4 -15.31 -29.60 8.31
N LEU A 5 -14.31 -29.96 9.12
CA LEU A 5 -12.95 -30.22 8.66
C LEU A 5 -12.91 -31.39 7.66
N LYS A 6 -13.73 -32.45 7.87
CA LYS A 6 -13.81 -33.58 6.94
C LYS A 6 -14.42 -33.16 5.59
N THR A 7 -15.44 -32.32 5.61
CA THR A 7 -16.11 -31.78 4.40
C THR A 7 -15.17 -30.86 3.60
N ILE A 8 -14.37 -30.02 4.27
CA ILE A 8 -13.37 -29.14 3.63
C ILE A 8 -12.26 -29.98 2.98
N ILE A 9 -11.71 -30.98 3.69
CA ILE A 9 -10.64 -31.86 3.17
C ILE A 9 -11.15 -32.72 1.98
N GLU A 10 -12.40 -33.17 2.03
CA GLU A 10 -13.00 -33.93 0.91
C GLU A 10 -13.27 -33.04 -0.30
N ASN A 11 -13.60 -31.76 -0.09
CA ASN A 11 -13.79 -30.77 -1.17
C ASN A 11 -12.47 -30.41 -1.87
N ASP A 12 -11.38 -30.21 -1.10
CA ASP A 12 -10.04 -29.95 -1.65
C ASP A 12 -9.53 -31.13 -2.51
N LYS A 13 -9.77 -32.38 -2.07
CA LYS A 13 -9.39 -33.57 -2.86
C LYS A 13 -10.18 -33.70 -4.17
N GLY A 14 -11.44 -33.30 -4.15
CA GLY A 14 -12.29 -33.30 -5.35
C GLY A 14 -11.78 -32.27 -6.37
N GLU A 15 -11.45 -31.06 -5.90
CA GLU A 15 -10.94 -29.97 -6.72
C GLU A 15 -9.55 -30.31 -7.29
N LEU A 16 -8.65 -30.86 -6.49
CA LEU A 16 -7.34 -31.32 -6.99
C LEU A 16 -7.46 -32.33 -8.12
N ARG A 17 -8.35 -33.31 -8.00
CA ARG A 17 -8.60 -34.30 -9.09
C ARG A 17 -9.16 -33.64 -10.35
N ARG A 18 -9.97 -32.59 -10.20
CA ARG A 18 -10.48 -31.80 -11.32
C ARG A 18 -9.33 -31.08 -12.01
N LEU A 19 -8.49 -30.38 -11.24
CA LEU A 19 -7.31 -29.67 -11.75
C LEU A 19 -6.32 -30.61 -12.42
N GLU A 20 -6.07 -31.78 -11.85
CA GLU A 20 -5.24 -32.82 -12.49
C GLU A 20 -5.75 -33.21 -13.87
N LYS A 21 -7.07 -33.48 -13.99
CA LYS A 21 -7.68 -33.80 -15.29
C LYS A 21 -7.59 -32.67 -16.30
N MET A 22 -7.69 -31.41 -15.85
CA MET A 22 -7.51 -30.23 -16.70
C MET A 22 -6.05 -30.06 -17.12
N ALA A 23 -5.11 -30.25 -16.22
CA ALA A 23 -3.69 -30.25 -16.54
C ALA A 23 -3.34 -31.38 -17.53
N ASP A 24 -3.89 -32.58 -17.36
CA ASP A 24 -3.68 -33.66 -18.31
C ASP A 24 -4.18 -33.32 -19.72
N LYS A 25 -5.20 -32.46 -19.87
CA LYS A 25 -5.63 -31.98 -21.19
C LYS A 25 -4.60 -31.05 -21.82
N VAL A 26 -3.98 -30.18 -21.02
CA VAL A 26 -2.87 -29.33 -21.49
C VAL A 26 -1.69 -30.15 -21.95
N LEU A 27 -1.31 -31.16 -21.16
CA LEU A 27 -0.18 -32.07 -21.48
C LEU A 27 -0.38 -32.84 -22.79
N LYS A 28 -1.62 -33.13 -23.20
CA LYS A 28 -1.89 -33.81 -24.47
C LYS A 28 -1.46 -33.04 -25.72
N TYR A 29 -1.36 -31.72 -25.63
CA TYR A 29 -0.87 -30.87 -26.72
C TYR A 29 0.66 -30.78 -26.81
N GLU A 30 1.41 -31.47 -25.91
CA GLU A 30 2.86 -31.34 -25.82
C GLU A 30 3.56 -31.72 -27.14
N ASP A 31 3.25 -32.89 -27.69
CA ASP A 31 3.83 -33.37 -28.96
C ASP A 31 3.45 -32.49 -30.15
N GLU A 32 2.20 -31.98 -30.18
CA GLU A 32 1.73 -31.10 -31.21
C GLU A 32 2.48 -29.76 -31.21
N MET A 33 2.64 -29.14 -30.02
CA MET A 33 3.35 -27.86 -29.88
C MET A 33 4.85 -28.02 -30.16
N ALA A 34 5.45 -29.13 -29.73
CA ALA A 34 6.86 -29.43 -29.98
C ALA A 34 7.18 -29.63 -31.50
N ALA A 35 6.20 -30.04 -32.27
CA ALA A 35 6.36 -30.24 -33.71
C ALA A 35 6.30 -28.92 -34.53
N LEU A 36 5.79 -27.83 -33.95
CA LEU A 36 5.67 -26.52 -34.60
C LEU A 36 7.04 -25.82 -34.70
N THR A 37 7.26 -25.09 -35.80
CA THR A 37 8.41 -24.17 -35.90
C THR A 37 8.20 -22.96 -34.96
N ASP A 38 9.25 -22.18 -34.75
CA ASP A 38 9.16 -20.96 -33.90
C ASP A 38 8.12 -19.99 -34.45
N GLU A 39 8.13 -19.75 -35.78
CA GLU A 39 7.18 -18.85 -36.43
C GLU A 39 5.74 -19.36 -36.32
N GLN A 40 5.53 -20.68 -36.41
CA GLN A 40 4.22 -21.30 -36.24
C GLN A 40 3.71 -21.17 -34.81
N LEU A 41 4.60 -21.37 -33.81
CA LEU A 41 4.24 -21.27 -32.41
C LEU A 41 3.91 -19.82 -32.03
N GLN A 42 4.69 -18.84 -32.54
CA GLN A 42 4.43 -17.41 -32.37
C GLN A 42 3.11 -16.97 -33.02
N ALA A 43 2.80 -17.50 -34.21
CA ALA A 43 1.56 -17.19 -34.92
C ALA A 43 0.30 -17.67 -34.17
N LYS A 44 0.42 -18.60 -33.23
CA LYS A 44 -0.69 -19.05 -32.36
C LYS A 44 -1.27 -17.91 -31.53
N THR A 45 -0.47 -16.93 -31.12
CA THR A 45 -0.95 -15.79 -30.35
C THR A 45 -1.98 -14.97 -31.14
N GLU A 46 -1.70 -14.69 -32.41
CA GLU A 46 -2.63 -13.94 -33.25
C GLU A 46 -3.87 -14.79 -33.60
N GLU A 47 -3.71 -16.10 -33.86
CA GLU A 47 -4.82 -17.03 -34.02
C GLU A 47 -5.75 -17.00 -32.78
N PHE A 48 -5.21 -17.04 -31.54
CA PHE A 48 -6.02 -17.01 -30.33
C PHE A 48 -6.71 -15.66 -30.12
N LYS A 49 -6.05 -14.52 -30.43
CA LYS A 49 -6.68 -13.21 -30.39
C LYS A 49 -7.88 -13.13 -31.36
N GLN A 50 -7.75 -13.65 -32.58
CA GLN A 50 -8.84 -13.71 -33.54
C GLN A 50 -9.97 -14.63 -33.08
N ARG A 51 -9.67 -15.81 -32.52
CA ARG A 51 -10.68 -16.75 -31.99
C ARG A 51 -11.46 -16.12 -30.85
N TYR A 52 -10.75 -15.39 -29.94
CA TYR A 52 -11.37 -14.63 -28.86
C TYR A 52 -12.30 -13.53 -29.40
N GLN A 53 -11.85 -12.75 -30.39
CA GLN A 53 -12.68 -11.72 -31.05
C GLN A 53 -13.92 -12.32 -31.74
N ASN A 54 -13.83 -13.54 -32.26
CA ASN A 54 -14.93 -14.26 -32.87
C ASN A 54 -15.88 -14.91 -31.83
N GLY A 55 -15.67 -14.67 -30.52
CA GLY A 55 -16.57 -15.08 -29.45
C GLY A 55 -16.19 -16.34 -28.70
N GLU A 56 -15.02 -16.92 -28.95
CA GLU A 56 -14.49 -18.02 -28.14
C GLU A 56 -14.02 -17.49 -26.79
N THR A 57 -14.30 -18.21 -25.71
CA THR A 57 -13.94 -17.75 -24.36
C THR A 57 -12.50 -18.12 -24.02
N LEU A 58 -11.87 -17.38 -23.07
CA LEU A 58 -10.53 -17.71 -22.58
C LEU A 58 -10.47 -19.11 -21.96
N ASP A 59 -11.55 -19.61 -21.34
CA ASP A 59 -11.63 -20.95 -20.79
C ASP A 59 -11.55 -22.04 -21.87
N GLN A 60 -12.07 -21.75 -23.07
CA GLN A 60 -12.00 -22.65 -24.23
C GLN A 60 -10.59 -22.69 -24.80
N LEU A 61 -9.92 -21.55 -24.86
CA LEU A 61 -8.52 -21.41 -25.33
C LEU A 61 -7.48 -21.96 -24.36
N LEU A 62 -7.82 -22.13 -23.06
CA LEU A 62 -6.90 -22.42 -21.96
C LEU A 62 -5.93 -23.55 -22.26
N TYR A 63 -6.42 -24.68 -22.78
CA TYR A 63 -5.58 -25.88 -22.92
C TYR A 63 -4.50 -25.70 -24.01
N GLU A 64 -4.86 -25.15 -25.15
CA GLU A 64 -3.92 -24.84 -26.22
C GLU A 64 -2.96 -23.71 -25.84
N ALA A 65 -3.49 -22.63 -25.30
CA ALA A 65 -2.70 -21.46 -24.89
C ALA A 65 -1.64 -21.83 -23.83
N PHE A 66 -2.01 -22.62 -22.82
CA PHE A 66 -1.05 -23.10 -21.84
C PHE A 66 0.03 -24.02 -22.44
N ALA A 67 -0.34 -24.86 -23.41
CA ALA A 67 0.62 -25.70 -24.09
C ALA A 67 1.62 -24.87 -24.94
N VAL A 68 1.14 -23.82 -25.61
CA VAL A 68 2.01 -22.86 -26.34
C VAL A 68 3.00 -22.18 -25.38
N VAL A 69 2.55 -21.70 -24.23
CA VAL A 69 3.44 -21.07 -23.24
C VAL A 69 4.45 -22.08 -22.69
N ARG A 70 4.04 -23.32 -22.43
CA ARG A 70 4.97 -24.37 -21.93
C ARG A 70 6.10 -24.63 -22.91
N GLU A 71 5.77 -24.82 -24.20
CA GLU A 71 6.78 -25.07 -25.24
C GLU A 71 7.63 -23.80 -25.48
N GLY A 72 7.01 -22.60 -25.50
CA GLY A 72 7.72 -21.31 -25.59
C GLY A 72 8.71 -21.13 -24.43
N ALA A 73 8.31 -21.39 -23.20
CA ALA A 73 9.19 -21.31 -22.02
C ALA A 73 10.37 -22.28 -22.10
N LYS A 74 10.17 -23.48 -22.64
CA LYS A 74 11.24 -24.45 -22.89
C LYS A 74 12.25 -23.93 -23.91
N ARG A 75 11.77 -23.30 -25.00
CA ARG A 75 12.64 -22.81 -26.08
C ARG A 75 13.39 -21.52 -25.67
N VAL A 76 12.69 -20.58 -25.02
CA VAL A 76 13.25 -19.25 -24.72
C VAL A 76 13.99 -19.23 -23.39
N LEU A 77 13.39 -19.80 -22.32
CA LEU A 77 13.92 -19.75 -20.97
C LEU A 77 14.70 -21.03 -20.59
N GLY A 78 14.62 -22.10 -21.40
CA GLY A 78 15.16 -23.41 -21.01
C GLY A 78 14.41 -24.09 -19.86
N LEU A 79 13.24 -23.58 -19.51
CA LEU A 79 12.42 -24.04 -18.38
C LEU A 79 11.10 -24.65 -18.90
N PHE A 80 10.82 -25.89 -18.51
CA PHE A 80 9.61 -26.59 -18.93
C PHE A 80 8.65 -26.75 -17.75
N PRO A 81 7.47 -26.07 -17.74
CA PRO A 81 6.55 -26.13 -16.63
C PRO A 81 6.04 -27.55 -16.31
N TYR A 82 6.15 -27.93 -15.04
CA TYR A 82 5.66 -29.21 -14.52
C TYR A 82 4.14 -29.27 -14.44
N LYS A 83 3.56 -30.47 -14.37
CA LYS A 83 2.12 -30.67 -14.20
C LYS A 83 1.54 -29.89 -13.02
N VAL A 84 2.23 -29.86 -11.89
CA VAL A 84 1.80 -29.10 -10.70
C VAL A 84 1.78 -27.60 -10.95
N GLN A 85 2.69 -27.09 -11.78
CA GLN A 85 2.71 -25.66 -12.18
C GLN A 85 1.56 -25.36 -13.14
N VAL A 86 1.23 -26.28 -14.05
CA VAL A 86 0.03 -26.15 -14.91
C VAL A 86 -1.24 -26.10 -14.06
N MET A 87 -1.35 -26.95 -13.03
CA MET A 87 -2.46 -26.92 -12.08
C MET A 87 -2.55 -25.56 -11.38
N GLY A 88 -1.42 -25.02 -10.88
CA GLY A 88 -1.34 -23.70 -10.28
C GLY A 88 -1.78 -22.60 -11.25
N GLY A 89 -1.32 -22.65 -12.51
CA GLY A 89 -1.73 -21.72 -13.56
C GLY A 89 -3.23 -21.73 -13.84
N ILE A 90 -3.86 -22.91 -13.82
CA ILE A 90 -5.31 -23.05 -13.99
C ILE A 90 -6.07 -22.39 -12.83
N VAL A 91 -5.60 -22.58 -11.58
CA VAL A 91 -6.18 -21.93 -10.39
C VAL A 91 -6.09 -20.40 -10.51
N LEU A 92 -4.94 -19.88 -10.92
CA LEU A 92 -4.75 -18.43 -11.17
C LEU A 92 -5.67 -17.90 -12.26
N HIS A 93 -5.87 -18.67 -13.34
CA HIS A 93 -6.79 -18.24 -14.40
C HIS A 93 -8.24 -18.17 -13.92
N HIS A 94 -8.65 -19.04 -13.01
CA HIS A 94 -9.99 -19.02 -12.44
C HIS A 94 -10.21 -17.90 -11.38
N GLY A 95 -9.17 -17.12 -11.02
CA GLY A 95 -9.27 -16.05 -10.03
C GLY A 95 -9.14 -16.54 -8.59
N ASP A 96 -8.47 -17.66 -8.37
CA ASP A 96 -8.20 -18.23 -7.05
C ASP A 96 -6.70 -18.16 -6.72
N VAL A 97 -6.32 -18.55 -5.51
CA VAL A 97 -4.94 -18.58 -5.02
C VAL A 97 -4.41 -20.01 -4.97
N PRO A 98 -3.49 -20.43 -5.84
CA PRO A 98 -2.74 -21.65 -5.63
C PRO A 98 -1.72 -21.44 -4.50
N GLU A 99 -1.83 -22.21 -3.43
CA GLU A 99 -0.77 -22.30 -2.44
C GLU A 99 0.31 -23.22 -2.96
N MET A 100 1.36 -22.64 -3.54
CA MET A 100 2.54 -23.34 -4.04
C MET A 100 3.72 -23.02 -3.14
N ARG A 101 4.36 -24.04 -2.58
CA ARG A 101 5.47 -23.83 -1.65
C ARG A 101 6.60 -23.03 -2.29
N THR A 102 7.37 -22.33 -1.45
CA THR A 102 8.52 -21.56 -1.90
C THR A 102 9.50 -22.50 -2.64
N GLY A 103 10.02 -22.05 -3.80
CA GLY A 103 10.90 -22.84 -4.65
C GLY A 103 10.18 -23.77 -5.64
N GLU A 104 8.84 -23.79 -5.71
CA GLU A 104 8.07 -24.57 -6.70
C GLU A 104 7.89 -23.85 -8.04
N GLY A 105 8.52 -22.69 -8.26
CA GLY A 105 8.52 -21.95 -9.52
C GLY A 105 7.23 -21.19 -9.80
N LYS A 106 6.73 -20.45 -8.80
CA LYS A 106 5.53 -19.60 -8.94
C LYS A 106 5.63 -18.61 -10.10
N THR A 107 6.77 -17.96 -10.29
CA THR A 107 7.00 -16.99 -11.38
C THR A 107 6.78 -17.63 -12.76
N LEU A 108 7.31 -18.84 -12.97
CA LEU A 108 7.08 -19.60 -14.22
C LEU A 108 5.62 -20.05 -14.35
N THR A 109 4.98 -20.43 -13.24
CA THR A 109 3.55 -20.80 -13.20
C THR A 109 2.67 -19.63 -13.67
N ALA A 110 2.99 -18.41 -13.24
CA ALA A 110 2.26 -17.20 -13.59
C ALA A 110 2.26 -16.91 -15.09
N THR A 111 3.27 -17.34 -15.84
CA THR A 111 3.37 -17.05 -17.28
C THR A 111 2.16 -17.55 -18.08
N MET A 112 1.64 -18.70 -17.72
CA MET A 112 0.52 -19.32 -18.44
C MET A 112 -0.80 -18.52 -18.33
N PRO A 113 -1.31 -18.20 -17.11
CA PRO A 113 -2.53 -17.42 -16.98
C PRO A 113 -2.34 -15.95 -17.41
N VAL A 114 -1.15 -15.36 -17.24
CA VAL A 114 -0.84 -14.02 -17.70
C VAL A 114 -0.95 -13.94 -19.21
N TYR A 115 -0.31 -14.84 -19.96
CA TYR A 115 -0.42 -14.94 -21.41
C TYR A 115 -1.88 -15.08 -21.85
N LEU A 116 -2.61 -16.05 -21.29
CA LEU A 116 -3.99 -16.31 -21.67
C LEU A 116 -4.91 -15.10 -21.45
N ASN A 117 -4.78 -14.41 -20.32
CA ASN A 117 -5.62 -13.24 -20.04
C ASN A 117 -5.20 -12.01 -20.86
N ALA A 118 -3.92 -11.89 -21.25
CA ALA A 118 -3.42 -10.84 -22.12
C ALA A 118 -4.01 -10.89 -23.53
N LEU A 119 -4.38 -12.08 -24.03
CA LEU A 119 -5.04 -12.25 -25.34
C LEU A 119 -6.33 -11.43 -25.47
N SER A 120 -6.96 -11.06 -24.35
CA SER A 120 -8.16 -10.22 -24.36
C SER A 120 -7.90 -8.78 -24.81
N GLY A 121 -6.65 -8.30 -24.85
CA GLY A 121 -6.27 -6.92 -25.14
C GLY A 121 -6.68 -5.90 -24.08
N LYS A 122 -7.25 -6.34 -22.96
CA LYS A 122 -7.76 -5.46 -21.88
C LYS A 122 -6.72 -5.10 -20.82
N GLY A 123 -5.52 -5.66 -20.92
CA GLY A 123 -4.41 -5.46 -19.97
C GLY A 123 -4.43 -6.45 -18.82
N VAL A 124 -3.23 -6.89 -18.47
CA VAL A 124 -2.94 -7.73 -17.32
C VAL A 124 -1.93 -7.03 -16.45
N HIS A 125 -2.20 -6.91 -15.14
CA HIS A 125 -1.25 -6.40 -14.18
C HIS A 125 -0.65 -7.57 -13.37
N VAL A 126 0.68 -7.69 -13.40
CA VAL A 126 1.43 -8.58 -12.52
C VAL A 126 2.00 -7.74 -11.39
N VAL A 127 1.51 -8.01 -10.19
CA VAL A 127 1.77 -7.18 -9.01
C VAL A 127 2.79 -7.85 -8.12
N THR A 128 3.87 -7.14 -7.79
CA THR A 128 4.94 -7.61 -6.93
C THR A 128 5.08 -6.73 -5.68
N VAL A 129 5.80 -7.22 -4.67
CA VAL A 129 5.99 -6.52 -3.39
C VAL A 129 7.06 -5.43 -3.43
N ASN A 130 7.92 -5.38 -4.46
CA ASN A 130 8.96 -4.37 -4.58
C ASN A 130 9.46 -4.21 -6.02
N GLU A 131 10.13 -3.09 -6.29
CA GLU A 131 10.63 -2.74 -7.62
C GLU A 131 11.68 -3.72 -8.17
N TYR A 132 12.53 -4.28 -7.31
CA TYR A 132 13.53 -5.26 -7.75
C TYR A 132 12.88 -6.51 -8.36
N LEU A 133 11.83 -7.04 -7.73
CA LEU A 133 11.08 -8.18 -8.28
C LEU A 133 10.31 -7.78 -9.53
N THR A 134 9.75 -6.55 -9.57
CA THR A 134 9.10 -6.00 -10.75
C THR A 134 10.03 -6.01 -11.95
N GLU A 135 11.23 -5.47 -11.82
CA GLU A 135 12.22 -5.40 -12.92
C GLU A 135 12.75 -6.78 -13.32
N ARG A 136 13.13 -7.61 -12.34
CA ARG A 136 13.65 -8.94 -12.59
C ARG A 136 12.65 -9.82 -13.32
N ASP A 137 11.43 -9.94 -12.77
CA ASP A 137 10.43 -10.85 -13.32
C ASP A 137 9.89 -10.35 -14.66
N ALA A 138 9.77 -9.02 -14.84
CA ALA A 138 9.40 -8.43 -16.12
C ALA A 138 10.49 -8.66 -17.18
N THR A 139 11.76 -8.60 -16.81
CA THR A 139 12.86 -8.84 -17.73
C THR A 139 12.95 -10.32 -18.11
N GLU A 140 13.01 -11.21 -17.11
CA GLU A 140 13.16 -12.65 -17.33
C GLU A 140 11.94 -13.27 -18.06
N MET A 141 10.73 -13.01 -17.57
CA MET A 141 9.50 -13.57 -18.18
C MET A 141 9.08 -12.76 -19.41
N GLY A 142 9.46 -11.49 -19.49
CA GLY A 142 9.23 -10.62 -20.64
C GLY A 142 9.86 -11.12 -21.91
N GLU A 143 11.00 -11.82 -21.85
CA GLU A 143 11.59 -12.49 -23.03
C GLU A 143 10.61 -13.49 -23.65
N LEU A 144 9.96 -14.31 -22.84
CA LEU A 144 8.96 -15.27 -23.28
C LEU A 144 7.73 -14.59 -23.88
N TYR A 145 7.17 -13.57 -23.20
CA TYR A 145 5.98 -12.89 -23.69
C TYR A 145 6.24 -12.13 -24.99
N SER A 146 7.39 -11.44 -25.07
CA SER A 146 7.80 -10.73 -26.29
C SER A 146 8.03 -11.68 -27.44
N TRP A 147 8.66 -12.83 -27.18
CA TRP A 147 8.85 -13.88 -28.19
C TRP A 147 7.51 -14.44 -28.69
N LEU A 148 6.51 -14.54 -27.82
CA LEU A 148 5.13 -14.92 -28.18
C LEU A 148 4.31 -13.77 -28.79
N GLY A 149 4.87 -12.56 -28.98
CA GLY A 149 4.20 -11.44 -29.63
C GLY A 149 3.30 -10.58 -28.73
N LEU A 150 3.55 -10.58 -27.39
CA LEU A 150 2.88 -9.71 -26.44
C LEU A 150 3.83 -8.62 -25.94
N SER A 151 3.31 -7.41 -25.76
CA SER A 151 4.04 -6.28 -25.22
C SER A 151 4.09 -6.33 -23.68
N VAL A 152 5.26 -5.97 -23.11
CA VAL A 152 5.49 -5.94 -21.65
C VAL A 152 5.94 -4.55 -21.23
N GLY A 153 5.24 -3.98 -20.27
CA GLY A 153 5.56 -2.71 -19.63
C GLY A 153 6.02 -2.92 -18.19
N ILE A 154 6.95 -2.07 -17.74
CA ILE A 154 7.43 -2.04 -16.36
C ILE A 154 7.04 -0.68 -15.78
N ASN A 155 6.30 -0.68 -14.69
CA ASN A 155 5.89 0.52 -13.97
C ASN A 155 6.63 0.63 -12.64
N LEU A 156 7.41 1.71 -12.47
CA LEU A 156 8.24 2.02 -11.31
C LEU A 156 7.95 3.44 -10.81
N ALA A 157 8.23 3.71 -9.55
CA ALA A 157 8.01 5.03 -8.94
C ALA A 157 8.79 6.15 -9.64
N ALA A 158 10.01 5.87 -10.09
CA ALA A 158 10.90 6.85 -10.73
C ALA A 158 10.47 7.25 -12.15
N LYS A 159 9.50 6.55 -12.78
CA LYS A 159 9.06 6.83 -14.15
C LYS A 159 8.15 8.05 -14.22
N SER A 160 8.30 8.81 -15.30
CA SER A 160 7.41 9.93 -15.64
C SER A 160 6.00 9.45 -15.95
N PRO A 161 4.96 10.29 -15.82
CA PRO A 161 3.58 9.93 -16.18
C PRO A 161 3.43 9.39 -17.62
N MET A 162 4.21 9.93 -18.57
CA MET A 162 4.19 9.47 -19.96
C MET A 162 4.72 8.05 -20.09
N GLU A 163 5.86 7.73 -19.48
CA GLU A 163 6.45 6.39 -19.47
C GLU A 163 5.55 5.38 -18.72
N LYS A 164 4.88 5.81 -17.65
CA LYS A 164 3.88 4.99 -16.95
C LYS A 164 2.69 4.68 -17.85
N LYS A 165 2.18 5.68 -18.58
CA LYS A 165 1.09 5.50 -19.54
C LYS A 165 1.45 4.50 -20.63
N GLU A 166 2.65 4.59 -21.19
CA GLU A 166 3.16 3.62 -22.17
C GLU A 166 3.24 2.21 -21.56
N ALA A 167 3.71 2.09 -20.32
CA ALA A 167 3.75 0.79 -19.61
C ALA A 167 2.36 0.20 -19.39
N TYR A 168 1.37 1.02 -19.02
CA TYR A 168 -0.01 0.55 -18.84
C TYR A 168 -0.72 0.22 -20.17
N LEU A 169 -0.27 0.78 -21.29
CA LEU A 169 -0.80 0.45 -22.64
C LEU A 169 -0.31 -0.90 -23.16
N CYS A 170 0.75 -1.48 -22.60
CA CYS A 170 1.21 -2.82 -22.94
C CYS A 170 0.17 -3.90 -22.59
N ASP A 171 0.28 -5.07 -23.23
CA ASP A 171 -0.60 -6.23 -22.96
C ASP A 171 -0.45 -6.71 -21.52
N ILE A 172 0.79 -6.65 -20.99
CA ILE A 172 1.18 -7.06 -19.64
C ILE A 172 1.94 -5.92 -18.99
N THR A 173 1.54 -5.52 -17.80
CA THR A 173 2.23 -4.50 -16.99
C THR A 173 2.68 -5.08 -15.67
N TYR A 174 3.99 -5.07 -15.40
CA TYR A 174 4.56 -5.37 -14.11
C TYR A 174 4.66 -4.10 -13.27
N SER A 175 4.21 -4.16 -12.04
CA SER A 175 4.22 -3.00 -11.11
C SER A 175 4.23 -3.47 -9.67
N THR A 176 4.64 -2.58 -8.76
CA THR A 176 4.41 -2.80 -7.34
C THR A 176 2.95 -2.53 -6.96
N ASN A 177 2.50 -3.15 -5.87
CA ASN A 177 1.18 -2.90 -5.30
C ASN A 177 0.93 -1.42 -4.97
N SER A 178 1.94 -0.75 -4.42
CA SER A 178 1.85 0.65 -4.05
C SER A 178 1.74 1.57 -5.27
N GLU A 179 2.54 1.34 -6.33
CA GLU A 179 2.50 2.20 -7.51
C GLU A 179 1.17 2.10 -8.27
N ILE A 180 0.59 0.90 -8.38
CA ILE A 180 -0.76 0.76 -8.96
C ILE A 180 -1.77 1.60 -8.18
N GLY A 181 -1.71 1.58 -6.86
CA GLY A 181 -2.63 2.34 -6.03
C GLY A 181 -2.38 3.84 -6.06
N PHE A 182 -1.12 4.27 -6.05
CA PHE A 182 -0.79 5.69 -6.20
C PHE A 182 -1.14 6.21 -7.59
N ASP A 183 -0.92 5.44 -8.65
CA ASP A 183 -1.32 5.84 -10.00
C ASP A 183 -2.85 5.93 -10.11
N TYR A 184 -3.61 5.00 -9.49
CA TYR A 184 -5.06 5.10 -9.40
C TYR A 184 -5.52 6.38 -8.69
N LEU A 185 -4.90 6.73 -7.56
CA LEU A 185 -5.24 7.96 -6.84
C LEU A 185 -4.88 9.20 -7.68
N ARG A 186 -3.69 9.23 -8.28
CA ARG A 186 -3.24 10.33 -9.15
C ARG A 186 -4.15 10.52 -10.36
N ASP A 187 -4.57 9.45 -11.01
CA ASP A 187 -5.50 9.51 -12.16
C ASP A 187 -6.85 10.13 -11.80
N ASN A 188 -7.29 9.94 -10.55
CA ASN A 188 -8.51 10.56 -10.05
C ASN A 188 -8.31 12.01 -9.55
N MET A 189 -7.11 12.57 -9.65
CA MET A 189 -6.78 13.95 -9.29
C MET A 189 -6.39 14.81 -10.51
N VAL A 190 -6.18 14.21 -11.70
CA VAL A 190 -5.83 14.96 -12.91
C VAL A 190 -7.00 15.79 -13.41
N VAL A 191 -6.71 16.90 -14.09
CA VAL A 191 -7.71 17.83 -14.64
C VAL A 191 -8.04 17.51 -16.10
N ARG A 192 -7.18 16.74 -16.80
CA ARG A 192 -7.33 16.39 -18.21
C ARG A 192 -7.24 14.89 -18.43
N ALA A 193 -8.11 14.34 -19.27
CA ALA A 193 -8.15 12.89 -19.58
C ALA A 193 -6.85 12.36 -20.19
N GLU A 194 -6.15 13.20 -20.97
CA GLU A 194 -4.87 12.86 -21.58
C GLU A 194 -3.75 12.57 -20.56
N ASN A 195 -3.87 13.13 -19.35
CA ASN A 195 -2.90 12.92 -18.26
C ASN A 195 -3.18 11.66 -17.44
N MET A 196 -4.30 10.97 -17.67
CA MET A 196 -4.57 9.69 -17.04
C MET A 196 -3.62 8.62 -17.61
N VAL A 197 -3.06 7.81 -16.73
CA VAL A 197 -2.06 6.79 -17.11
C VAL A 197 -2.63 5.38 -17.16
N GLN A 198 -3.59 5.05 -16.29
CA GLN A 198 -4.16 3.70 -16.19
C GLN A 198 -5.28 3.46 -17.20
N ARG A 199 -5.43 2.19 -17.58
CA ARG A 199 -6.61 1.64 -18.22
C ARG A 199 -7.58 1.07 -17.19
N PRO A 200 -8.86 0.78 -17.55
CA PRO A 200 -9.77 0.09 -16.65
C PRO A 200 -9.18 -1.21 -16.12
N LEU A 201 -9.29 -1.42 -14.79
CA LEU A 201 -8.72 -2.56 -14.08
C LEU A 201 -9.42 -3.87 -14.52
N ASN A 202 -8.68 -4.76 -15.21
CA ASN A 202 -9.23 -5.99 -15.79
C ASN A 202 -8.79 -7.23 -15.03
N TYR A 203 -7.53 -7.64 -15.14
CA TYR A 203 -6.99 -8.82 -14.45
C TYR A 203 -5.72 -8.45 -13.69
N ALA A 204 -5.70 -8.76 -12.39
CA ALA A 204 -4.51 -8.68 -11.58
C ALA A 204 -4.08 -10.08 -11.12
N LEU A 205 -2.78 -10.35 -11.29
CA LEU A 205 -2.11 -11.49 -10.68
C LEU A 205 -1.14 -10.95 -9.63
N VAL A 206 -1.41 -11.22 -8.36
CA VAL A 206 -0.64 -10.72 -7.23
C VAL A 206 0.36 -11.79 -6.77
N ASP A 207 1.66 -11.51 -6.92
CA ASP A 207 2.68 -12.38 -6.34
C ASP A 207 2.83 -12.10 -4.84
N GLU A 208 3.08 -13.16 -4.08
CA GLU A 208 3.11 -13.10 -2.61
C GLU A 208 1.84 -12.41 -2.05
N VAL A 209 0.69 -12.89 -2.52
CA VAL A 209 -0.62 -12.29 -2.26
C VAL A 209 -0.95 -12.14 -0.77
N ASP A 210 -0.44 -13.00 0.07
CA ASP A 210 -0.59 -12.93 1.52
C ASP A 210 0.18 -11.75 2.14
N SER A 211 1.31 -11.33 1.56
CA SER A 211 1.97 -10.10 1.98
C SER A 211 1.16 -8.87 1.63
N ILE A 212 0.76 -8.77 0.36
CA ILE A 212 0.12 -7.58 -0.17
C ILE A 212 -1.30 -7.42 0.39
N LEU A 213 -2.11 -8.48 0.34
CA LEU A 213 -3.54 -8.39 0.68
C LEU A 213 -3.86 -8.64 2.16
N ILE A 214 -2.89 -9.14 2.94
CA ILE A 214 -3.07 -9.39 4.38
C ILE A 214 -2.14 -8.49 5.20
N ASP A 215 -0.80 -8.60 5.03
CA ASP A 215 0.14 -7.89 5.90
C ASP A 215 0.15 -6.38 5.66
N GLU A 216 0.32 -5.96 4.40
CA GLU A 216 0.37 -4.55 4.03
C GLU A 216 -1.01 -3.88 4.03
N ALA A 217 -2.09 -4.68 4.03
CA ALA A 217 -3.46 -4.19 4.01
C ALA A 217 -3.97 -3.62 5.35
N ARG A 218 -3.07 -3.29 6.27
CA ARG A 218 -3.38 -2.65 7.56
C ARG A 218 -3.50 -1.14 7.45
N THR A 219 -2.81 -0.54 6.48
CA THR A 219 -2.77 0.91 6.28
C THR A 219 -3.25 1.26 4.87
N PRO A 220 -4.04 2.33 4.69
CA PRO A 220 -4.43 2.80 3.36
C PRO A 220 -3.25 3.46 2.64
N LEU A 221 -3.34 3.53 1.32
CA LEU A 221 -2.52 4.41 0.51
C LEU A 221 -3.08 5.83 0.59
N ILE A 222 -2.22 6.81 0.83
CA ILE A 222 -2.61 8.21 1.03
C ILE A 222 -1.77 9.08 0.10
N VAL A 223 -2.43 9.97 -0.63
CA VAL A 223 -1.80 11.08 -1.36
C VAL A 223 -2.12 12.36 -0.59
N SER A 224 -1.08 13.05 -0.15
CA SER A 224 -1.21 14.27 0.65
C SER A 224 -0.82 15.52 -0.16
N GLY A 225 -1.53 16.61 0.10
CA GLY A 225 -1.21 17.96 -0.41
C GLY A 225 -0.64 18.84 0.71
N ALA A 226 0.29 19.73 0.41
CA ALA A 226 0.85 20.65 1.39
C ALA A 226 -0.21 21.66 1.87
N ASN A 227 -0.37 21.78 3.19
CA ASN A 227 -1.12 22.84 3.84
C ASN A 227 -0.15 23.67 4.66
N ALA A 228 -0.03 24.95 4.33
CA ALA A 228 0.74 25.89 5.13
C ALA A 228 -0.10 26.37 6.34
N VAL A 229 -0.09 25.57 7.42
CA VAL A 229 -0.58 26.03 8.73
C VAL A 229 0.59 25.98 9.70
N GLU A 230 0.86 27.12 10.39
CA GLU A 230 1.92 27.23 11.39
C GLU A 230 1.59 26.44 12.68
N THR A 231 1.57 25.11 12.60
CA THR A 231 1.29 24.22 13.74
C THR A 231 2.57 23.74 14.46
N SER A 232 3.74 24.04 13.92
CA SER A 232 5.02 23.52 14.44
C SER A 232 5.26 23.86 15.92
N GLN A 233 4.81 25.03 16.38
CA GLN A 233 4.93 25.43 17.78
C GLN A 233 4.11 24.56 18.73
N LEU A 234 2.93 24.10 18.30
CA LEU A 234 2.06 23.26 19.12
C LEU A 234 2.65 21.85 19.31
N TYR A 235 3.29 21.30 18.28
CA TYR A 235 4.00 20.02 18.40
C TYR A 235 5.16 20.11 19.40
N HIS A 236 5.97 21.17 19.36
CA HIS A 236 7.03 21.37 20.33
C HIS A 236 6.49 21.61 21.75
N MET A 237 5.37 22.31 21.92
CA MET A 237 4.75 22.52 23.22
C MET A 237 4.20 21.19 23.79
N ALA A 238 3.55 20.38 22.96
CA ALA A 238 3.04 19.07 23.37
C ALA A 238 4.18 18.10 23.72
N ASP A 239 5.26 18.08 22.94
CA ASP A 239 6.44 17.26 23.22
C ASP A 239 7.11 17.66 24.55
N ASN A 240 7.29 18.96 24.80
CA ASN A 240 7.84 19.46 26.05
C ASN A 240 6.94 19.10 27.26
N PHE A 241 5.62 19.19 27.10
CA PHE A 241 4.67 18.77 28.12
C PHE A 241 4.83 17.27 28.42
N VAL A 242 4.81 16.43 27.40
CA VAL A 242 4.90 14.98 27.56
C VAL A 242 6.23 14.56 28.19
N LYS A 243 7.34 15.20 27.83
CA LYS A 243 8.65 14.96 28.48
C LYS A 243 8.69 15.37 29.95
N SER A 244 7.75 16.17 30.42
CA SER A 244 7.63 16.58 31.83
C SER A 244 6.80 15.63 32.68
N LEU A 245 6.16 14.62 32.09
CA LEU A 245 5.28 13.66 32.78
C LEU A 245 6.08 12.58 33.52
N ASP A 246 5.57 12.20 34.71
CA ASP A 246 6.04 11.05 35.47
C ASP A 246 5.28 9.77 35.09
N LYS A 247 5.76 8.60 35.52
CA LYS A 247 5.16 7.31 35.18
C LYS A 247 3.70 7.12 35.65
N ASP A 248 3.26 7.88 36.63
CA ASP A 248 1.91 7.82 37.17
C ASP A 248 0.92 8.72 36.39
N ASP A 249 1.41 9.57 35.47
CA ASP A 249 0.61 10.54 34.74
C ASP A 249 0.03 9.98 33.44
N TYR A 250 0.46 8.79 33.01
CA TYR A 250 -0.06 8.15 31.79
C TYR A 250 -0.23 6.63 31.98
N ILE A 251 -1.11 6.05 31.19
CA ILE A 251 -1.43 4.64 31.20
C ILE A 251 -1.06 4.06 29.84
N ILE A 252 -0.17 3.06 29.83
CA ILE A 252 0.22 2.33 28.62
C ILE A 252 -0.43 0.95 28.64
N ASP A 253 -1.16 0.62 27.57
CA ASP A 253 -1.54 -0.75 27.27
C ASP A 253 -0.56 -1.35 26.27
N ILE A 254 0.29 -2.23 26.77
CA ILE A 254 1.34 -2.89 25.98
C ILE A 254 0.71 -3.85 24.95
N GLN A 255 -0.47 -4.42 25.22
CA GLN A 255 -1.11 -5.39 24.33
C GLN A 255 -1.69 -4.71 23.09
N SER A 256 -2.33 -3.56 23.26
CA SER A 256 -2.93 -2.78 22.16
C SER A 256 -1.98 -1.72 21.58
N LYS A 257 -0.79 -1.51 22.17
CA LYS A 257 0.13 -0.42 21.83
C LYS A 257 -0.57 0.95 21.91
N THR A 258 -1.42 1.16 22.89
CA THR A 258 -2.10 2.43 23.14
C THR A 258 -1.59 3.10 24.41
N ILE A 259 -1.65 4.41 24.45
CA ILE A 259 -1.26 5.24 25.58
C ILE A 259 -2.27 6.38 25.75
N GLY A 260 -2.53 6.76 26.97
CA GLY A 260 -3.39 7.91 27.31
C GLY A 260 -2.99 8.52 28.64
N LEU A 261 -3.43 9.75 28.88
CA LEU A 261 -3.21 10.41 30.18
C LEU A 261 -4.04 9.72 31.29
N SER A 262 -3.48 9.65 32.48
CA SER A 262 -4.22 9.35 33.70
C SER A 262 -4.93 10.62 34.23
N ASP A 263 -5.78 10.48 35.25
CA ASP A 263 -6.41 11.64 35.88
C ASP A 263 -5.35 12.66 36.36
N SER A 264 -4.23 12.22 36.93
CA SER A 264 -3.12 13.08 37.30
C SER A 264 -2.45 13.78 36.12
N GLY A 265 -2.35 13.08 34.98
CA GLY A 265 -1.80 13.62 33.73
C GLY A 265 -2.73 14.67 33.13
N ILE A 266 -4.04 14.49 33.23
CA ILE A 266 -5.04 15.47 32.79
C ILE A 266 -4.93 16.75 33.60
N ASP A 267 -4.90 16.67 34.93
CA ASP A 267 -4.73 17.83 35.83
C ASP A 267 -3.44 18.60 35.53
N LYS A 268 -2.34 17.88 35.25
CA LYS A 268 -1.08 18.51 34.83
C LYS A 268 -1.19 19.18 33.45
N ALA A 269 -1.90 18.57 32.48
CA ALA A 269 -2.12 19.16 31.16
C ALA A 269 -2.94 20.45 31.26
N GLU A 270 -4.03 20.46 32.00
CA GLU A 270 -4.88 21.61 32.25
C GLU A 270 -4.09 22.76 32.89
N SER A 271 -3.25 22.44 33.88
CA SER A 271 -2.37 23.40 34.53
C SER A 271 -1.30 23.96 33.57
N PHE A 272 -0.67 23.10 32.74
CA PHE A 272 0.42 23.49 31.84
C PHE A 272 -0.09 24.41 30.73
N PHE A 273 -1.22 24.04 30.12
CA PHE A 273 -1.83 24.79 29.03
C PHE A 273 -2.81 25.85 29.47
N LYS A 274 -3.04 25.99 30.80
CA LYS A 274 -3.96 26.97 31.44
C LYS A 274 -5.40 26.83 30.93
N LEU A 275 -5.92 25.59 30.92
CA LEU A 275 -7.26 25.25 30.52
C LEU A 275 -8.13 24.92 31.73
N GLU A 276 -9.44 25.12 31.60
CA GLU A 276 -10.42 24.67 32.61
C GLU A 276 -10.82 23.18 32.40
N ASN A 277 -10.82 22.72 31.14
CA ASN A 277 -11.11 21.33 30.79
C ASN A 277 -10.38 20.96 29.50
N LEU A 278 -9.50 19.96 29.57
CA LEU A 278 -8.74 19.47 28.42
C LEU A 278 -9.63 18.87 27.31
N TYR A 279 -10.71 18.20 27.69
CA TYR A 279 -11.60 17.50 26.76
C TYR A 279 -12.80 18.33 26.29
N ASP A 280 -12.77 19.65 26.45
CA ASP A 280 -13.77 20.51 25.88
C ASP A 280 -13.65 20.52 24.33
N ILE A 281 -14.79 20.78 23.66
CA ILE A 281 -14.87 20.81 22.19
C ILE A 281 -13.85 21.82 21.59
N GLU A 282 -13.60 22.94 22.29
CA GLU A 282 -12.65 23.95 21.87
C GLU A 282 -11.18 23.48 21.93
N ASN A 283 -10.89 22.45 22.77
CA ASN A 283 -9.53 21.95 23.02
C ASN A 283 -9.21 20.63 22.31
N VAL A 284 -10.12 20.12 21.48
CA VAL A 284 -9.95 18.85 20.77
C VAL A 284 -8.65 18.81 19.94
N ALA A 285 -8.28 19.91 19.29
CA ALA A 285 -7.04 20.00 18.54
C ALA A 285 -5.81 19.82 19.45
N LEU A 286 -5.79 20.46 20.61
CA LEU A 286 -4.67 20.34 21.56
C LEU A 286 -4.57 18.92 22.14
N THR A 287 -5.70 18.29 22.46
CA THR A 287 -5.74 16.90 22.91
C THR A 287 -5.10 15.97 21.88
N HIS A 288 -5.38 16.19 20.59
CA HIS A 288 -4.77 15.45 19.49
C HIS A 288 -3.23 15.60 19.43
N PHE A 289 -2.69 16.82 19.63
CA PHE A 289 -1.23 17.03 19.69
C PHE A 289 -0.60 16.31 20.91
N ILE A 290 -1.26 16.34 22.06
CA ILE A 290 -0.79 15.64 23.26
C ILE A 290 -0.79 14.11 23.05
N ASP A 291 -1.84 13.56 22.48
CA ASP A 291 -1.95 12.12 22.20
C ASP A 291 -0.86 11.66 21.22
N ASN A 292 -0.59 12.43 20.18
CA ASN A 292 0.50 12.13 19.24
C ASN A 292 1.87 12.26 19.90
N ALA A 293 2.08 13.26 20.75
CA ALA A 293 3.34 13.40 21.48
C ALA A 293 3.56 12.24 22.46
N LEU A 294 2.50 11.76 23.16
CA LEU A 294 2.55 10.56 23.99
C LEU A 294 2.94 9.33 23.17
N ARG A 295 2.30 9.10 22.05
CA ARG A 295 2.62 7.98 21.16
C ARG A 295 4.05 8.07 20.64
N ALA A 296 4.48 9.24 20.18
CA ALA A 296 5.83 9.48 19.67
C ALA A 296 6.90 9.17 20.74
N ASN A 297 6.71 9.62 21.99
CA ASN A 297 7.70 9.48 23.03
C ASN A 297 7.75 8.09 23.67
N TYR A 298 6.61 7.41 23.83
CA TYR A 298 6.53 6.17 24.64
C TYR A 298 6.19 4.92 23.84
N ILE A 299 5.62 5.04 22.64
CA ILE A 299 5.25 3.88 21.79
C ILE A 299 6.22 3.74 20.61
N MET A 300 6.60 4.86 19.97
CA MET A 300 7.44 4.82 18.76
C MET A 300 8.93 4.76 19.14
N ILE A 301 9.62 3.74 18.66
CA ILE A 301 10.99 3.42 19.03
C ILE A 301 11.91 3.68 17.85
N LEU A 302 12.97 4.48 18.09
CA LEU A 302 14.03 4.73 17.12
C LEU A 302 14.71 3.40 16.72
N ASP A 303 15.09 3.27 15.48
CA ASP A 303 15.70 2.08 14.84
C ASP A 303 14.78 0.84 14.74
N ILE A 304 13.56 0.90 15.25
CA ILE A 304 12.55 -0.16 15.12
C ILE A 304 11.37 0.31 14.26
N ASP A 305 10.75 1.42 14.64
CA ASP A 305 9.59 1.97 13.94
C ASP A 305 10.00 3.03 12.93
N TYR A 306 11.08 3.76 13.19
CA TYR A 306 11.62 4.80 12.33
C TYR A 306 13.14 4.98 12.52
N VAL A 307 13.79 5.61 11.53
CA VAL A 307 15.21 6.02 11.61
C VAL A 307 15.34 7.50 11.27
N VAL A 308 16.39 8.14 11.78
CA VAL A 308 16.74 9.51 11.39
C VAL A 308 17.80 9.44 10.29
N SER A 309 17.53 10.05 9.14
CA SER A 309 18.47 10.10 8.00
C SER A 309 19.62 11.08 8.23
N GLU A 310 20.67 10.99 7.41
CA GLU A 310 21.76 11.99 7.42
C GLU A 310 21.28 13.41 7.04
N GLU A 311 20.14 13.50 6.35
CA GLU A 311 19.49 14.75 5.92
C GLU A 311 18.56 15.33 7.00
N GLN A 312 18.54 14.73 8.20
CA GLN A 312 17.66 15.10 9.32
C GLN A 312 16.17 14.93 9.00
N GLU A 313 15.82 13.88 8.28
CA GLU A 313 14.45 13.48 8.01
C GLU A 313 14.11 12.18 8.72
N ILE A 314 12.86 12.06 9.16
CA ILE A 314 12.34 10.80 9.73
C ILE A 314 11.95 9.87 8.58
N LEU A 315 12.51 8.66 8.56
CA LEU A 315 12.16 7.61 7.62
C LEU A 315 11.48 6.46 8.37
N ILE A 316 10.33 6.05 7.88
CA ILE A 316 9.58 4.92 8.47
C ILE A 316 10.31 3.62 8.17
N VAL A 317 10.40 2.74 9.15
CA VAL A 317 10.86 1.36 8.97
C VAL A 317 9.63 0.46 8.87
N ASP A 318 9.50 -0.24 7.76
CA ASP A 318 8.46 -1.25 7.61
C ASP A 318 8.76 -2.45 8.52
N GLN A 319 7.91 -2.70 9.49
CA GLN A 319 8.06 -3.78 10.48
C GLN A 319 8.08 -5.18 9.85
N PHE A 320 7.53 -5.34 8.63
CA PHE A 320 7.46 -6.63 7.93
C PHE A 320 8.70 -6.90 7.08
N THR A 321 9.19 -5.87 6.39
CA THR A 321 10.34 -6.02 5.50
C THR A 321 11.64 -5.55 6.14
N GLY A 322 11.57 -4.77 7.22
CA GLY A 322 12.70 -4.11 7.85
C GLY A 322 13.34 -3.04 6.96
N ARG A 323 12.63 -2.57 5.94
CA ARG A 323 13.10 -1.59 4.96
C ARG A 323 12.65 -0.19 5.31
N THR A 324 13.49 0.81 5.05
CA THR A 324 13.07 2.20 5.11
C THR A 324 12.13 2.50 3.94
N MET A 325 11.04 3.19 4.25
CA MET A 325 10.04 3.61 3.26
C MET A 325 10.25 5.08 2.95
N GLU A 326 11.05 5.36 1.91
CA GLU A 326 11.26 6.74 1.44
C GLU A 326 9.94 7.35 0.90
N GLY A 327 9.72 8.61 1.23
CA GLY A 327 8.52 9.34 0.79
C GLY A 327 7.22 8.98 1.49
N ARG A 328 7.23 8.03 2.44
CA ARG A 328 6.09 7.74 3.32
C ARG A 328 6.22 8.45 4.65
N ARG A 329 5.06 8.84 5.19
CA ARG A 329 4.94 9.51 6.49
C ARG A 329 3.87 8.85 7.33
N TYR A 330 4.00 8.94 8.65
CA TYR A 330 2.90 8.61 9.54
C TYR A 330 1.80 9.65 9.39
N SER A 331 0.55 9.19 9.38
CA SER A 331 -0.64 10.05 9.28
C SER A 331 -0.96 10.77 10.60
N ASP A 332 -1.91 11.64 10.53
CA ASP A 332 -2.59 12.28 11.68
C ASP A 332 -1.65 13.02 12.63
N GLY A 333 -0.61 13.67 12.13
CA GLY A 333 0.32 14.46 12.94
C GLY A 333 1.34 13.64 13.74
N LEU A 334 1.29 12.29 13.69
CA LEU A 334 2.26 11.45 14.40
C LEU A 334 3.68 11.63 13.86
N HIS A 335 3.85 11.86 12.55
CA HIS A 335 5.17 12.09 11.96
C HIS A 335 5.80 13.36 12.50
N GLN A 336 5.04 14.46 12.56
CA GLN A 336 5.45 15.73 13.12
C GLN A 336 5.76 15.63 14.62
N ALA A 337 5.00 14.81 15.35
CA ALA A 337 5.28 14.55 16.76
C ALA A 337 6.61 13.79 16.97
N ILE A 338 6.96 12.88 16.04
CA ILE A 338 8.26 12.20 16.03
C ILE A 338 9.37 13.18 15.64
N GLU A 339 9.15 14.05 14.65
CA GLU A 339 10.09 15.12 14.27
C GLU A 339 10.37 16.04 15.45
N ALA A 340 9.32 16.43 16.22
CA ALA A 340 9.47 17.21 17.45
C ALA A 340 10.27 16.48 18.53
N LYS A 341 10.00 15.18 18.73
CA LYS A 341 10.72 14.32 19.70
C LYS A 341 12.21 14.26 19.41
N GLU A 342 12.59 14.05 18.16
CA GLU A 342 13.98 13.90 17.71
C GLU A 342 14.68 15.24 17.47
N GLY A 343 13.93 16.36 17.54
CA GLY A 343 14.48 17.71 17.35
C GLY A 343 14.93 18.00 15.91
N VAL A 344 14.39 17.29 14.95
CA VAL A 344 14.58 17.55 13.51
C VAL A 344 13.59 18.62 13.02
N PRO A 345 13.82 19.29 11.88
CA PRO A 345 12.88 20.28 11.36
C PRO A 345 11.49 19.67 11.14
N ILE A 346 10.47 20.22 11.79
CA ILE A 346 9.07 19.82 11.59
C ILE A 346 8.63 20.32 10.23
N GLN A 347 8.18 19.39 9.39
CA GLN A 347 7.67 19.73 8.07
C GLN A 347 6.17 20.03 8.15
N ASP A 348 5.69 20.86 7.19
CA ASP A 348 4.29 21.29 7.14
C ASP A 348 3.32 20.09 7.20
N GLU A 349 2.22 20.29 7.90
CA GLU A 349 1.14 19.31 7.96
C GLU A 349 0.48 19.17 6.59
N THR A 350 0.33 17.94 6.13
CA THR A 350 -0.24 17.68 4.81
C THR A 350 -1.66 17.16 4.95
N LYS A 351 -2.63 17.80 4.27
CA LYS A 351 -3.99 17.26 4.17
C LYS A 351 -4.04 16.06 3.25
N THR A 352 -4.83 15.06 3.63
CA THR A 352 -5.14 13.90 2.77
C THR A 352 -5.98 14.36 1.59
N SER A 353 -5.41 14.36 0.40
CA SER A 353 -6.12 14.70 -0.84
C SER A 353 -6.88 13.51 -1.44
N ALA A 354 -6.33 12.32 -1.30
CA ALA A 354 -6.96 11.08 -1.75
C ALA A 354 -6.42 9.89 -0.95
N SER A 355 -7.26 8.90 -0.68
CA SER A 355 -6.87 7.67 0.01
C SER A 355 -7.63 6.47 -0.52
N ILE A 356 -7.01 5.28 -0.45
CA ILE A 356 -7.67 4.00 -0.74
C ILE A 356 -6.98 2.88 0.02
N THR A 357 -7.75 1.93 0.55
CA THR A 357 -7.18 0.70 1.11
C THR A 357 -6.79 -0.28 0.01
N TYR A 358 -5.78 -1.12 0.26
CA TYR A 358 -5.43 -2.20 -0.67
C TYR A 358 -6.61 -3.13 -0.94
N GLN A 359 -7.43 -3.41 0.08
CA GLN A 359 -8.62 -4.23 -0.05
C GLN A 359 -9.56 -3.68 -1.12
N ASN A 360 -9.91 -2.40 -1.02
CA ASN A 360 -10.82 -1.77 -1.96
C ASN A 360 -10.20 -1.57 -3.35
N LEU A 361 -8.91 -1.28 -3.44
CA LEU A 361 -8.19 -1.18 -4.71
C LEU A 361 -8.26 -2.51 -5.49
N PHE A 362 -7.87 -3.63 -4.85
CA PHE A 362 -7.81 -4.91 -5.55
C PHE A 362 -9.20 -5.51 -5.82
N ARG A 363 -10.22 -5.16 -5.03
CA ARG A 363 -11.62 -5.53 -5.31
C ARG A 363 -12.20 -4.86 -6.56
N MET A 364 -11.58 -3.79 -7.07
CA MET A 364 -12.00 -3.12 -8.31
C MET A 364 -11.63 -3.90 -9.57
N TYR A 365 -10.69 -4.84 -9.51
CA TYR A 365 -10.36 -5.67 -10.66
C TYR A 365 -11.53 -6.59 -11.01
N LYS A 366 -11.80 -6.73 -12.32
CA LYS A 366 -12.82 -7.69 -12.79
C LYS A 366 -12.49 -9.13 -12.45
N LYS A 367 -11.19 -9.46 -12.48
CA LYS A 367 -10.65 -10.74 -12.06
C LYS A 367 -9.40 -10.50 -11.23
N LEU A 368 -9.36 -11.04 -10.04
CA LEU A 368 -8.24 -10.99 -9.11
C LEU A 368 -7.75 -12.41 -8.85
N ALA A 369 -6.46 -12.65 -8.98
CA ALA A 369 -5.80 -13.89 -8.62
C ALA A 369 -4.52 -13.58 -7.87
N GLY A 370 -4.01 -14.51 -7.11
CA GLY A 370 -2.74 -14.32 -6.44
C GLY A 370 -2.04 -15.65 -6.18
N MET A 371 -0.77 -15.60 -5.88
CA MET A 371 0.02 -16.79 -5.56
C MET A 371 0.86 -16.56 -4.30
N THR A 372 0.97 -17.61 -3.49
CA THR A 372 1.79 -17.61 -2.28
C THR A 372 2.21 -19.02 -1.90
N GLY A 373 3.19 -19.15 -1.01
CA GLY A 373 3.56 -20.44 -0.39
C GLY A 373 2.86 -20.75 0.92
N THR A 374 2.03 -19.82 1.45
CA THR A 374 1.56 -19.84 2.84
C THR A 374 0.16 -19.25 3.04
N GLY A 375 -0.74 -19.36 2.06
CA GLY A 375 -2.05 -18.70 2.09
C GLY A 375 -3.15 -19.45 2.84
N LYS A 376 -3.03 -20.77 3.04
CA LYS A 376 -4.13 -21.60 3.58
C LYS A 376 -4.53 -21.23 5.02
N THR A 377 -3.61 -20.68 5.78
CA THR A 377 -3.90 -20.20 7.16
C THR A 377 -4.85 -19.02 7.18
N GLU A 378 -4.88 -18.22 6.12
CA GLU A 378 -5.67 -16.98 5.96
C GLU A 378 -6.83 -17.17 4.96
N GLU A 379 -7.19 -18.40 4.60
CA GLU A 379 -8.23 -18.70 3.59
C GLU A 379 -9.58 -18.06 3.93
N GLU A 380 -9.94 -17.99 5.21
CA GLU A 380 -11.18 -17.38 5.67
C GLU A 380 -11.22 -15.90 5.31
N GLU A 381 -10.11 -15.18 5.54
CA GLU A 381 -9.98 -13.76 5.19
C GLU A 381 -9.97 -13.54 3.68
N PHE A 382 -9.24 -14.33 2.91
CA PHE A 382 -9.26 -14.27 1.44
C PHE A 382 -10.66 -14.47 0.87
N ARG A 383 -11.43 -15.38 1.45
CA ARG A 383 -12.80 -15.64 1.01
C ARG A 383 -13.77 -14.54 1.43
N GLU A 384 -13.68 -14.04 2.67
CA GLU A 384 -14.60 -13.03 3.20
C GLU A 384 -14.40 -11.67 2.52
N ILE A 385 -13.15 -11.24 2.34
CA ILE A 385 -12.83 -9.90 1.83
C ILE A 385 -12.79 -9.87 0.31
N TYR A 386 -12.10 -10.84 -0.32
CA TYR A 386 -11.80 -10.82 -1.76
C TYR A 386 -12.61 -11.83 -2.57
N ASN A 387 -13.39 -12.69 -1.92
CA ASN A 387 -14.11 -13.79 -2.55
C ASN A 387 -13.19 -14.77 -3.32
N ILE A 388 -12.01 -15.03 -2.79
CA ILE A 388 -10.97 -15.87 -3.40
C ILE A 388 -10.76 -17.11 -2.52
N ARG A 389 -10.61 -18.27 -3.13
CA ARG A 389 -10.28 -19.54 -2.45
C ARG A 389 -8.78 -19.79 -2.48
N VAL A 390 -8.29 -20.50 -1.47
CA VAL A 390 -6.89 -20.92 -1.41
C VAL A 390 -6.81 -22.44 -1.65
N ILE A 391 -6.18 -22.85 -2.74
CA ILE A 391 -6.10 -24.24 -3.17
C ILE A 391 -4.64 -24.72 -3.02
N PRO A 392 -4.34 -25.61 -2.04
CA PRO A 392 -3.01 -26.16 -1.87
C PRO A 392 -2.64 -27.06 -3.05
N ILE A 393 -1.56 -26.71 -3.75
CA ILE A 393 -1.00 -27.50 -4.85
C ILE A 393 0.09 -28.43 -4.30
N PRO A 394 0.09 -29.72 -4.65
CA PRO A 394 1.14 -30.65 -4.22
C PRO A 394 2.50 -30.21 -4.79
N THR A 395 3.57 -30.52 -4.05
CA THR A 395 4.95 -30.25 -4.51
C THR A 395 5.32 -31.24 -5.63
N ASN A 396 6.16 -30.77 -6.57
CA ASN A 396 6.64 -31.60 -7.67
C ASN A 396 7.46 -32.83 -7.18
N ARG A 397 8.25 -32.63 -6.12
CA ARG A 397 9.01 -33.70 -5.43
C ARG A 397 8.67 -33.71 -3.94
N PRO A 398 8.72 -34.92 -3.29
CA PRO A 398 8.49 -35.01 -1.85
C PRO A 398 9.49 -34.12 -1.06
N ILE A 399 9.01 -33.51 0.02
CA ILE A 399 9.84 -32.71 0.89
C ILE A 399 10.74 -33.61 1.72
N GLN A 400 12.05 -33.29 1.73
CA GLN A 400 13.06 -34.02 2.52
C GLN A 400 13.54 -33.19 3.73
N ARG A 401 13.08 -31.90 3.87
CA ARG A 401 13.45 -31.06 5.00
C ARG A 401 12.94 -31.63 6.32
N ILE A 402 13.79 -31.57 7.34
CA ILE A 402 13.48 -31.95 8.72
C ILE A 402 13.19 -30.67 9.50
N ASP A 403 11.96 -30.54 10.01
CA ASP A 403 11.57 -29.44 10.87
C ASP A 403 11.66 -29.91 12.34
N HIS A 404 12.67 -29.42 13.06
CA HIS A 404 12.89 -29.75 14.48
C HIS A 404 11.90 -29.04 15.40
N SER A 405 11.70 -29.57 16.60
CA SER A 405 10.86 -28.92 17.62
C SER A 405 11.50 -27.61 18.12
N ASP A 406 10.67 -26.68 18.60
CA ASP A 406 11.18 -25.44 19.17
C ASP A 406 11.98 -25.69 20.45
N LEU A 407 13.08 -24.96 20.63
CA LEU A 407 13.90 -24.92 21.82
C LEU A 407 13.58 -23.64 22.60
N LEU A 408 13.03 -23.80 23.83
CA LEU A 408 12.65 -22.65 24.65
C LEU A 408 13.64 -22.48 25.82
N TYR A 409 14.15 -21.24 25.95
CA TYR A 409 15.08 -20.80 26.95
C TYR A 409 14.42 -19.82 27.94
N ALA A 410 14.97 -19.74 29.15
CA ALA A 410 14.48 -18.82 30.17
C ALA A 410 14.80 -17.35 29.82
N SER A 411 15.98 -17.08 29.27
CA SER A 411 16.48 -15.72 28.97
C SER A 411 16.96 -15.57 27.54
N LEU A 412 17.06 -14.32 27.08
CA LEU A 412 17.63 -13.97 25.77
C LEU A 412 19.10 -14.37 25.68
N ASP A 413 19.89 -14.14 26.73
CA ASP A 413 21.32 -14.47 26.74
C ASP A 413 21.58 -15.97 26.56
N ALA A 414 20.83 -16.83 27.27
CA ALA A 414 20.93 -18.28 27.11
C ALA A 414 20.54 -18.73 25.68
N LYS A 415 19.48 -18.14 25.13
CA LYS A 415 19.02 -18.37 23.75
C LYS A 415 20.12 -18.02 22.75
N PHE A 416 20.64 -16.80 22.78
CA PHE A 416 21.65 -16.36 21.81
C PHE A 416 22.99 -17.10 21.95
N LYS A 417 23.39 -17.47 23.16
CA LYS A 417 24.56 -18.34 23.38
C LYS A 417 24.38 -19.67 22.66
N ALA A 418 23.23 -20.31 22.80
CA ALA A 418 22.92 -21.58 22.13
C ALA A 418 22.86 -21.44 20.60
N VAL A 419 22.27 -20.36 20.08
CA VAL A 419 22.26 -20.05 18.63
C VAL A 419 23.67 -19.93 18.08
N VAL A 420 24.55 -19.16 18.74
CA VAL A 420 25.94 -18.98 18.33
C VAL A 420 26.71 -20.30 18.34
N GLU A 421 26.51 -21.15 19.34
CA GLU A 421 27.14 -22.46 19.43
C GLU A 421 26.68 -23.39 18.29
N ASP A 422 25.40 -23.44 17.99
CA ASP A 422 24.88 -24.26 16.88
C ASP A 422 25.38 -23.73 15.52
N VAL A 423 25.31 -22.43 15.28
CA VAL A 423 25.86 -21.83 14.04
C VAL A 423 27.32 -22.13 13.87
N LYS A 424 28.11 -22.03 14.95
CA LYS A 424 29.54 -22.35 14.94
C LYS A 424 29.82 -23.84 14.62
N ALA A 425 29.04 -24.74 15.23
CA ALA A 425 29.17 -26.18 14.99
C ALA A 425 28.84 -26.54 13.52
N ARG A 426 27.82 -25.93 12.95
CA ARG A 426 27.42 -26.13 11.54
C ARG A 426 28.43 -25.50 10.59
N TYR A 427 28.94 -24.30 10.88
CA TYR A 427 30.01 -23.68 10.11
C TYR A 427 31.26 -24.59 10.02
N GLN A 428 31.67 -25.18 11.13
CA GLN A 428 32.80 -26.11 11.19
C GLN A 428 32.58 -27.39 10.35
N LYS A 429 31.32 -27.83 10.21
CA LYS A 429 30.94 -28.92 9.30
C LYS A 429 30.88 -28.48 7.83
N GLY A 430 30.86 -27.17 7.57
CA GLY A 430 30.66 -26.60 6.24
C GLY A 430 29.22 -26.55 5.78
N GLN A 431 28.25 -26.76 6.67
CA GLN A 431 26.82 -26.63 6.35
C GLN A 431 26.45 -25.16 6.30
N PRO A 432 25.77 -24.68 5.23
CA PRO A 432 25.29 -23.30 5.20
C PRO A 432 24.10 -23.08 6.17
N VAL A 433 24.07 -21.89 6.79
CA VAL A 433 23.05 -21.52 7.77
C VAL A 433 22.46 -20.17 7.41
N LEU A 434 21.12 -20.12 7.36
CA LEU A 434 20.34 -18.88 7.28
C LEU A 434 19.70 -18.62 8.66
N VAL A 435 20.09 -17.54 9.31
CA VAL A 435 19.53 -17.15 10.61
C VAL A 435 18.51 -16.05 10.39
N GLY A 436 17.24 -16.31 10.70
CA GLY A 436 16.14 -15.34 10.65
C GLY A 436 16.00 -14.61 11.98
N THR A 437 15.98 -13.29 11.94
CA THR A 437 15.72 -12.40 13.08
C THR A 437 14.49 -11.55 12.80
N VAL A 438 13.78 -11.12 13.85
CA VAL A 438 12.58 -10.28 13.70
C VAL A 438 12.95 -8.80 13.56
N ALA A 439 13.94 -8.33 14.32
CA ALA A 439 14.36 -6.93 14.34
C ALA A 439 15.81 -6.73 13.84
N VAL A 440 16.10 -5.53 13.34
CA VAL A 440 17.45 -5.13 12.92
C VAL A 440 18.41 -5.16 14.11
N GLU A 441 17.98 -4.71 15.29
CA GLU A 441 18.77 -4.73 16.51
C GLU A 441 19.19 -6.16 16.92
N THR A 442 18.27 -7.12 16.81
CA THR A 442 18.56 -8.54 17.06
C THR A 442 19.59 -9.06 16.06
N SER A 443 19.50 -8.62 14.79
CA SER A 443 20.46 -8.96 13.74
C SER A 443 21.86 -8.41 14.06
N ASP A 444 21.94 -7.13 14.43
CA ASP A 444 23.21 -6.46 14.78
C ASP A 444 23.82 -7.06 16.06
N PHE A 445 22.99 -7.38 17.05
CA PHE A 445 23.43 -8.05 18.28
C PHE A 445 24.01 -9.43 18.00
N LEU A 446 23.31 -10.25 17.22
CA LEU A 446 23.79 -11.58 16.83
C LEU A 446 25.05 -11.49 15.98
N SER A 447 25.14 -10.53 15.07
CA SER A 447 26.32 -10.29 14.27
C SER A 447 27.55 -10.03 15.15
N LYS A 448 27.44 -9.17 16.17
CA LYS A 448 28.54 -8.93 17.14
C LYS A 448 28.95 -10.23 17.86
N LYS A 449 28.00 -11.03 18.29
CA LYS A 449 28.27 -12.32 18.96
C LYS A 449 28.96 -13.33 18.05
N LEU A 450 28.61 -13.40 16.78
CA LEU A 450 29.25 -14.28 15.80
C LEU A 450 30.68 -13.81 15.46
N VAL A 451 30.92 -12.49 15.42
CA VAL A 451 32.29 -11.93 15.31
C VAL A 451 33.14 -12.35 16.50
N GLU A 452 32.63 -12.19 17.72
CA GLU A 452 33.30 -12.64 18.96
C GLU A 452 33.60 -14.15 18.93
N ALA A 453 32.71 -14.96 18.35
CA ALA A 453 32.89 -16.40 18.21
C ALA A 453 33.81 -16.82 17.04
N GLY A 454 34.28 -15.86 16.24
CA GLY A 454 35.17 -16.08 15.07
C GLY A 454 34.47 -16.74 13.89
N VAL A 455 33.16 -16.51 13.70
CA VAL A 455 32.37 -17.06 12.59
C VAL A 455 32.14 -15.98 11.53
N PRO A 456 32.72 -16.13 10.32
CA PRO A 456 32.44 -15.22 9.21
C PRO A 456 30.99 -15.32 8.80
N HIS A 457 30.34 -14.17 8.57
CA HIS A 457 28.93 -14.14 8.17
C HIS A 457 28.62 -12.86 7.38
N GLU A 458 27.51 -12.90 6.63
CA GLU A 458 26.92 -11.76 5.95
C GLU A 458 25.61 -11.38 6.65
N VAL A 459 25.34 -10.05 6.69
CA VAL A 459 24.13 -9.52 7.32
C VAL A 459 23.26 -8.85 6.25
N LEU A 460 22.03 -9.29 6.19
CA LEU A 460 21.00 -8.79 5.28
C LEU A 460 19.91 -8.09 6.10
N ASN A 461 19.93 -6.78 6.10
CA ASN A 461 18.95 -5.93 6.79
C ASN A 461 18.67 -4.67 5.98
N ALA A 462 17.76 -3.82 6.48
CA ALA A 462 17.35 -2.56 5.84
C ALA A 462 18.52 -1.63 5.43
N LYS A 463 19.68 -1.75 6.06
CA LYS A 463 20.87 -0.93 5.79
C LYS A 463 21.66 -1.37 4.54
N ASN A 464 21.39 -2.57 3.97
CA ASN A 464 22.22 -3.21 2.95
C ASN A 464 21.46 -3.59 1.65
N HIS A 465 20.47 -2.83 1.25
CA HIS A 465 19.59 -3.13 0.10
C HIS A 465 20.29 -3.54 -1.20
N TYR A 466 21.30 -2.77 -1.60
CA TYR A 466 21.96 -2.95 -2.91
C TYR A 466 22.74 -4.27 -3.03
N ARG A 467 23.06 -4.93 -1.91
CA ARG A 467 23.76 -6.22 -1.87
C ARG A 467 22.85 -7.42 -1.65
N GLU A 468 21.56 -7.18 -1.46
CA GLU A 468 20.60 -8.22 -1.06
C GLU A 468 20.63 -9.44 -1.98
N ALA A 469 20.50 -9.23 -3.28
CA ALA A 469 20.48 -10.31 -4.25
C ALA A 469 21.77 -11.15 -4.26
N GLN A 470 22.94 -10.49 -4.14
CA GLN A 470 24.24 -11.17 -4.10
C GLN A 470 24.42 -11.99 -2.81
N ILE A 471 24.03 -11.44 -1.67
CA ILE A 471 24.12 -12.12 -0.38
C ILE A 471 23.24 -13.37 -0.40
N ILE A 472 22.01 -13.27 -0.92
CA ILE A 472 21.08 -14.42 -1.01
C ILE A 472 21.60 -15.48 -1.97
N MET A 473 22.15 -15.13 -3.12
CA MET A 473 22.74 -16.11 -4.04
C MET A 473 23.87 -16.90 -3.37
N ASN A 474 24.63 -16.26 -2.49
CA ASN A 474 25.74 -16.89 -1.78
C ASN A 474 25.31 -17.67 -0.53
N ALA A 475 24.11 -17.44 -0.01
CA ALA A 475 23.64 -18.04 1.24
C ALA A 475 23.53 -19.59 1.20
N GLY A 476 23.48 -20.20 0.02
CA GLY A 476 23.46 -21.66 -0.16
C GLY A 476 24.84 -22.28 -0.38
N GLN A 477 25.92 -21.50 -0.36
CA GLN A 477 27.29 -22.00 -0.58
C GLN A 477 27.83 -22.69 0.68
N ARG A 478 28.80 -23.58 0.49
CA ARG A 478 29.38 -24.34 1.60
C ARG A 478 29.96 -23.40 2.67
N GLY A 479 29.49 -23.57 3.91
CA GLY A 479 29.94 -22.79 5.08
C GLY A 479 29.47 -21.33 5.07
N ALA A 480 28.56 -20.94 4.20
CA ALA A 480 27.97 -19.61 4.21
C ALA A 480 27.07 -19.44 5.44
N ILE A 481 27.28 -18.37 6.20
CA ILE A 481 26.42 -17.98 7.32
C ILE A 481 25.80 -16.64 6.96
N THR A 482 24.47 -16.59 6.90
CA THR A 482 23.72 -15.38 6.56
C THR A 482 22.72 -15.07 7.66
N ILE A 483 22.78 -13.85 8.20
CA ILE A 483 21.75 -13.33 9.09
C ILE A 483 20.81 -12.49 8.23
N ALA A 484 19.51 -12.79 8.27
CA ALA A 484 18.51 -12.05 7.51
C ALA A 484 17.42 -11.56 8.46
N THR A 485 17.13 -10.26 8.41
CA THR A 485 15.92 -9.73 9.02
C THR A 485 14.70 -10.12 8.20
N ASN A 486 13.55 -10.04 8.84
CA ASN A 486 12.23 -10.38 8.33
C ASN A 486 12.13 -10.25 6.80
N MET A 487 11.91 -11.37 6.13
CA MET A 487 11.65 -11.43 4.69
C MET A 487 12.69 -10.83 3.73
N ALA A 488 13.84 -10.34 4.20
CA ALA A 488 14.92 -9.96 3.33
C ALA A 488 15.26 -11.12 2.37
N GLY A 489 15.36 -10.83 1.07
CA GLY A 489 15.50 -11.85 0.03
C GLY A 489 14.21 -12.61 -0.32
N ARG A 490 13.03 -12.14 0.04
CA ARG A 490 11.75 -12.71 -0.41
C ARG A 490 11.67 -12.69 -1.94
N GLY A 491 11.10 -13.74 -2.54
CA GLY A 491 11.05 -13.88 -3.99
C GLY A 491 12.38 -14.33 -4.65
N THR A 492 13.49 -14.39 -3.89
CA THR A 492 14.79 -14.85 -4.42
C THR A 492 15.06 -16.30 -4.01
N ASP A 493 15.52 -17.11 -4.95
CA ASP A 493 15.83 -18.51 -4.73
C ASP A 493 17.25 -18.72 -4.21
N ILE A 494 17.39 -19.55 -3.15
CA ILE A 494 18.68 -19.95 -2.60
C ILE A 494 19.07 -21.28 -3.24
N LYS A 495 20.05 -21.26 -4.14
CA LYS A 495 20.57 -22.47 -4.77
C LYS A 495 21.68 -23.07 -3.92
N LEU A 496 21.62 -24.37 -3.67
CA LEU A 496 22.66 -25.07 -2.92
C LEU A 496 23.93 -25.20 -3.76
N GLY A 497 25.07 -24.88 -3.15
CA GLY A 497 26.39 -25.08 -3.72
C GLY A 497 26.73 -26.56 -3.85
N GLU A 498 27.84 -26.84 -4.55
CA GLU A 498 28.34 -28.20 -4.76
C GLU A 498 28.71 -28.88 -3.43
N GLY A 499 28.27 -30.11 -3.23
CA GLY A 499 28.53 -30.91 -2.03
C GLY A 499 27.72 -30.54 -0.79
N VAL A 500 26.85 -29.49 -0.86
CA VAL A 500 26.04 -29.04 0.29
C VAL A 500 24.89 -29.99 0.58
N ARG A 501 24.41 -30.72 -0.42
CA ARG A 501 23.33 -31.72 -0.24
C ARG A 501 23.78 -32.88 0.69
N GLU A 502 25.04 -33.30 0.59
CA GLU A 502 25.62 -34.34 1.42
C GLU A 502 25.85 -33.91 2.86
N LEU A 503 25.95 -32.58 3.09
CA LEU A 503 26.06 -31.97 4.41
C LEU A 503 24.69 -31.77 5.11
N GLY A 504 23.59 -32.17 4.48
CA GLY A 504 22.23 -32.00 5.00
C GLY A 504 21.49 -30.78 4.43
N GLY A 505 22.06 -30.09 3.43
CA GLY A 505 21.46 -28.94 2.79
C GLY A 505 21.54 -27.67 3.63
N LEU A 506 20.70 -26.67 3.31
CA LEU A 506 20.62 -25.40 4.05
C LEU A 506 19.92 -25.63 5.40
N CYS A 507 20.55 -25.17 6.48
CA CYS A 507 19.89 -25.06 7.79
C CYS A 507 19.27 -23.68 7.96
N VAL A 508 18.01 -23.63 8.39
CA VAL A 508 17.31 -22.40 8.73
C VAL A 508 17.13 -22.34 10.25
N ILE A 509 17.64 -21.28 10.87
CA ILE A 509 17.50 -21.00 12.28
C ILE A 509 16.60 -19.78 12.46
N GLY A 510 15.47 -19.93 13.17
CA GLY A 510 14.67 -18.80 13.63
C GLY A 510 15.05 -18.42 15.04
N THR A 511 15.39 -17.16 15.30
CA THR A 511 15.74 -16.69 16.65
C THR A 511 14.52 -16.32 17.49
N GLU A 512 13.35 -16.20 16.84
CA GLU A 512 12.07 -15.88 17.47
C GLU A 512 10.93 -16.42 16.58
N ARG A 513 9.73 -16.50 17.16
CA ARG A 513 8.51 -16.70 16.36
C ARG A 513 7.96 -15.34 15.97
N HIS A 514 7.55 -15.25 14.71
CA HIS A 514 6.90 -14.05 14.19
C HIS A 514 5.46 -13.93 14.68
N GLU A 515 4.84 -12.79 14.48
CA GLU A 515 3.43 -12.53 14.81
C GLU A 515 2.48 -13.49 14.08
N SER A 516 2.87 -14.01 12.91
CA SER A 516 2.08 -14.94 12.11
C SER A 516 2.85 -16.24 11.84
N ARG A 517 2.17 -17.38 11.97
CA ARG A 517 2.70 -18.71 11.61
C ARG A 517 3.10 -18.79 10.15
N ARG A 518 2.47 -18.02 9.32
CA ARG A 518 2.73 -17.91 7.88
C ARG A 518 4.15 -17.43 7.62
N ILE A 519 4.60 -16.39 8.31
CA ILE A 519 5.96 -15.84 8.21
C ILE A 519 7.00 -16.88 8.64
N ASP A 520 6.75 -17.61 9.72
CA ASP A 520 7.60 -18.72 10.14
C ASP A 520 7.70 -19.80 9.06
N ASN A 521 6.59 -20.15 8.40
CA ASN A 521 6.57 -21.12 7.31
C ASN A 521 7.30 -20.63 6.07
N GLN A 522 7.27 -19.32 5.77
CA GLN A 522 8.07 -18.72 4.69
C GLN A 522 9.56 -18.80 5.01
N LEU A 523 9.96 -18.54 6.26
CA LEU A 523 11.34 -18.68 6.70
C LEU A 523 11.80 -20.15 6.56
N ARG A 524 11.05 -21.13 7.09
CA ARG A 524 11.32 -22.55 6.89
C ARG A 524 11.40 -22.92 5.42
N GLY A 525 10.53 -22.34 4.58
CA GLY A 525 10.47 -22.57 3.14
C GLY A 525 11.70 -22.11 2.35
N ARG A 526 12.65 -21.42 2.99
CA ARG A 526 13.95 -21.11 2.39
C ARG A 526 14.82 -22.35 2.19
N SER A 527 14.58 -23.41 2.97
CA SER A 527 15.29 -24.67 2.92
C SER A 527 14.41 -25.82 2.41
N GLY A 528 15.01 -26.86 1.88
CA GLY A 528 14.34 -28.10 1.43
C GLY A 528 13.50 -27.91 0.18
N ARG A 529 13.99 -27.17 -0.83
CA ARG A 529 13.30 -26.86 -2.08
C ARG A 529 13.52 -27.97 -3.12
N GLN A 530 12.53 -28.23 -3.97
CA GLN A 530 12.58 -29.21 -5.07
C GLN A 530 13.13 -30.59 -4.67
N GLY A 531 12.83 -31.04 -3.43
CA GLY A 531 13.30 -32.33 -2.90
C GLY A 531 14.74 -32.30 -2.40
N ASP A 532 15.35 -31.12 -2.22
CA ASP A 532 16.65 -31.00 -1.55
C ASP A 532 16.51 -31.31 -0.06
N PRO A 533 17.55 -31.89 0.58
CA PRO A 533 17.61 -32.00 2.02
C PRO A 533 17.70 -30.60 2.66
N GLY A 534 17.31 -30.50 3.92
CA GLY A 534 17.40 -29.28 4.69
C GLY A 534 16.92 -29.48 6.10
N GLU A 535 17.15 -28.47 6.93
CA GLU A 535 16.74 -28.49 8.34
C GLU A 535 16.16 -27.13 8.74
N SER A 536 15.24 -27.14 9.70
CA SER A 536 14.81 -25.91 10.37
C SER A 536 14.72 -26.08 11.88
N GLN A 537 15.17 -25.07 12.63
CA GLN A 537 15.17 -25.02 14.09
C GLN A 537 14.79 -23.64 14.58
N PHE A 538 13.87 -23.54 15.53
CA PHE A 538 13.54 -22.28 16.21
C PHE A 538 14.06 -22.28 17.65
N TYR A 539 14.70 -21.16 18.02
CA TYR A 539 15.22 -20.85 19.35
C TYR A 539 14.38 -19.71 19.92
N LEU A 540 13.71 -19.98 21.03
CA LEU A 540 12.75 -19.06 21.64
C LEU A 540 13.19 -18.71 23.06
N SER A 541 12.75 -17.56 23.57
CA SER A 541 12.92 -17.15 24.96
C SER A 541 11.58 -16.72 25.56
N LEU A 542 11.43 -16.85 26.88
CA LEU A 542 10.31 -16.25 27.60
C LEU A 542 10.35 -14.71 27.56
N GLU A 543 11.49 -14.15 27.21
CA GLU A 543 11.72 -12.71 27.09
C GLU A 543 11.49 -12.18 25.66
N ASP A 544 11.16 -13.05 24.68
CA ASP A 544 10.77 -12.61 23.35
C ASP A 544 9.45 -11.83 23.38
N ASP A 545 9.29 -10.84 22.52
CA ASP A 545 8.14 -9.93 22.55
C ASP A 545 6.79 -10.64 22.43
N LEU A 546 6.70 -11.64 21.57
CA LEU A 546 5.49 -12.47 21.44
C LEU A 546 5.15 -13.15 22.78
N MET A 547 6.18 -13.65 23.50
CA MET A 547 6.01 -14.34 24.76
C MET A 547 5.71 -13.37 25.91
N LYS A 548 6.28 -12.16 25.90
CA LYS A 548 5.96 -11.11 26.88
C LYS A 548 4.51 -10.65 26.77
N ARG A 549 4.02 -10.45 25.54
CA ARG A 549 2.66 -9.94 25.29
C ARG A 549 1.57 -10.99 25.48
N PHE A 550 1.80 -12.21 25.03
CA PHE A 550 0.77 -13.26 24.91
C PHE A 550 1.14 -14.57 25.60
N GLY A 551 2.36 -14.68 26.14
CA GLY A 551 2.81 -15.84 26.91
C GLY A 551 2.08 -15.93 28.27
N SER A 552 1.77 -17.15 28.71
CA SER A 552 1.09 -17.32 29.98
C SER A 552 2.10 -17.25 31.15
N GLU A 553 1.74 -16.58 32.25
CA GLU A 553 2.49 -16.58 33.51
C GLU A 553 2.78 -18.00 34.06
N ARG A 554 1.96 -18.97 33.64
CA ARG A 554 2.17 -20.38 33.96
C ARG A 554 3.50 -20.94 33.43
N LEU A 555 3.97 -20.41 32.28
CA LEU A 555 5.25 -20.84 31.72
C LEU A 555 6.43 -20.33 32.57
N LYS A 556 6.38 -19.08 33.00
CA LYS A 556 7.39 -18.53 33.95
C LYS A 556 7.49 -19.39 35.21
N GLY A 557 6.35 -19.76 35.81
CA GLY A 557 6.31 -20.61 36.98
C GLY A 557 6.83 -22.05 36.73
N ILE A 558 6.83 -22.58 35.52
CA ILE A 558 7.43 -23.87 35.18
C ILE A 558 8.95 -23.77 35.19
N PHE A 559 9.54 -22.73 34.55
CA PHE A 559 10.98 -22.51 34.52
C PHE A 559 11.56 -22.26 35.94
N GLU A 560 10.87 -21.43 36.73
CA GLU A 560 11.25 -21.17 38.11
C GLU A 560 11.26 -22.44 38.99
N ARG A 561 10.27 -23.31 38.79
CA ARG A 561 10.19 -24.59 39.55
C ARG A 561 11.24 -25.61 39.13
N LEU A 562 11.64 -25.62 37.85
CA LEU A 562 12.63 -26.54 37.32
C LEU A 562 14.07 -26.08 37.53
N ASN A 563 14.27 -24.83 38.02
CA ASN A 563 15.58 -24.21 38.23
C ASN A 563 16.53 -24.30 37.02
N MET A 564 15.95 -24.27 35.78
CA MET A 564 16.66 -24.40 34.50
C MET A 564 16.90 -23.02 33.93
N SER A 565 18.02 -22.38 34.20
CA SER A 565 18.37 -21.05 33.72
C SER A 565 19.09 -21.05 32.37
N GLU A 566 19.85 -22.07 32.02
CA GLU A 566 20.66 -22.14 30.81
C GLU A 566 20.27 -23.28 29.85
N GLU A 567 19.51 -24.29 30.30
CA GLU A 567 19.14 -25.43 29.47
C GLU A 567 17.84 -25.21 28.70
N ALA A 568 17.79 -25.71 27.46
CA ALA A 568 16.60 -25.66 26.62
C ALA A 568 15.54 -26.65 27.10
N ILE A 569 14.29 -26.23 27.09
CA ILE A 569 13.15 -27.15 27.24
C ILE A 569 12.58 -27.43 25.86
N GLU A 570 12.64 -28.69 25.44
CA GLU A 570 11.94 -29.20 24.27
C GLU A 570 10.63 -29.84 24.67
N SER A 571 9.51 -29.28 24.31
CA SER A 571 8.20 -29.84 24.65
C SER A 571 7.14 -29.45 23.63
N ARG A 572 6.45 -30.44 23.09
CA ARG A 572 5.29 -30.24 22.23
C ARG A 572 4.17 -29.43 22.87
N MET A 573 4.10 -29.42 24.20
CA MET A 573 3.13 -28.61 24.93
C MET A 573 3.50 -27.13 24.85
N LEU A 574 4.77 -26.78 24.91
CA LEU A 574 5.27 -25.41 24.80
C LEU A 574 5.08 -24.87 23.37
N THR A 575 5.43 -25.66 22.36
CA THR A 575 5.16 -25.29 20.97
C THR A 575 3.68 -24.95 20.73
N ARG A 576 2.75 -25.74 21.29
CA ARG A 576 1.31 -25.44 21.21
C ARG A 576 0.90 -24.15 21.91
N GLN A 577 1.57 -23.76 22.99
CA GLN A 577 1.28 -22.48 23.69
C GLN A 577 1.76 -21.29 22.86
N VAL A 578 2.92 -21.42 22.23
CA VAL A 578 3.43 -20.39 21.30
C VAL A 578 2.50 -20.26 20.08
N GLU A 579 2.07 -21.36 19.48
CA GLU A 579 1.08 -21.35 18.41
C GLU A 579 -0.26 -20.70 18.84
N ALA A 580 -0.68 -20.91 20.09
CA ALA A 580 -1.88 -20.29 20.62
C ALA A 580 -1.69 -18.76 20.82
N ALA A 581 -0.50 -18.33 21.19
CA ALA A 581 -0.14 -16.90 21.26
C ALA A 581 -0.18 -16.26 19.86
N GLN A 582 0.45 -16.89 18.86
CA GLN A 582 0.40 -16.42 17.46
C GLN A 582 -1.04 -16.32 16.95
N LYS A 583 -1.89 -17.33 17.20
CA LYS A 583 -3.31 -17.28 16.81
C LYS A 583 -4.08 -16.10 17.41
N ARG A 584 -3.73 -15.67 18.62
CA ARG A 584 -4.34 -14.47 19.22
C ARG A 584 -3.90 -13.21 18.48
N VAL A 585 -2.61 -13.10 18.16
CA VAL A 585 -2.09 -11.96 17.40
C VAL A 585 -2.71 -11.92 16.01
N GLU A 586 -2.73 -13.06 15.30
CA GLU A 586 -3.39 -13.20 14.00
C GLU A 586 -4.86 -12.74 14.08
N GLY A 587 -5.61 -13.17 15.13
CA GLY A 587 -6.99 -12.74 15.34
C GLY A 587 -7.14 -11.25 15.58
N ASN A 588 -6.32 -10.66 16.46
CA ASN A 588 -6.35 -9.21 16.70
C ASN A 588 -6.03 -8.42 15.43
N ASN A 589 -5.04 -8.87 14.67
CA ASN A 589 -4.66 -8.23 13.39
C ASN A 589 -5.78 -8.33 12.35
N TYR A 590 -6.46 -9.48 12.29
CA TYR A 590 -7.64 -9.67 11.44
C TYR A 590 -8.77 -8.70 11.83
N ASP A 591 -9.09 -8.60 13.12
CA ASP A 591 -10.13 -7.70 13.61
C ASP A 591 -9.79 -6.23 13.27
N THR A 592 -8.52 -5.84 13.42
CA THR A 592 -8.05 -4.49 13.03
C THR A 592 -8.23 -4.23 11.52
N ARG A 593 -7.80 -5.17 10.66
CA ARG A 593 -7.99 -5.04 9.21
C ARG A 593 -9.47 -4.98 8.82
N LYS A 594 -10.30 -5.81 9.46
CA LYS A 594 -11.76 -5.82 9.26
C LYS A 594 -12.38 -4.50 9.66
N GLN A 595 -11.96 -3.92 10.76
CA GLN A 595 -12.42 -2.60 11.21
C GLN A 595 -12.01 -1.50 10.23
N VAL A 596 -10.75 -1.47 9.79
CA VAL A 596 -10.27 -0.51 8.78
C VAL A 596 -11.12 -0.61 7.50
N LEU A 597 -11.36 -1.84 7.02
CA LEU A 597 -12.19 -2.06 5.84
C LEU A 597 -13.64 -1.58 6.03
N GLN A 598 -14.25 -1.83 7.20
CA GLN A 598 -15.62 -1.40 7.47
C GLN A 598 -15.78 0.12 7.42
N TYR A 599 -14.78 0.87 7.91
CA TYR A 599 -14.78 2.33 7.81
C TYR A 599 -14.51 2.80 6.37
N ASP A 600 -13.55 2.17 5.67
CA ASP A 600 -13.24 2.55 4.28
C ASP A 600 -14.35 2.15 3.30
N ASP A 601 -15.17 1.13 3.59
CA ASP A 601 -16.32 0.77 2.74
C ASP A 601 -17.35 1.92 2.65
N VAL A 602 -17.52 2.69 3.73
CA VAL A 602 -18.37 3.90 3.70
C VAL A 602 -17.77 4.96 2.77
N MET A 603 -16.48 5.21 2.89
CA MET A 603 -15.77 6.14 2.01
C MET A 603 -15.71 5.61 0.56
N ARG A 604 -15.61 4.30 0.35
CA ARG A 604 -15.59 3.68 -0.98
C ARG A 604 -16.83 4.03 -1.79
N GLU A 605 -18.03 3.89 -1.21
CA GLU A 605 -19.28 4.20 -1.90
C GLU A 605 -19.33 5.67 -2.32
N GLN A 606 -18.90 6.57 -1.44
CA GLN A 606 -18.85 8.01 -1.72
C GLN A 606 -17.77 8.34 -2.78
N ARG A 607 -16.60 7.72 -2.68
CA ARG A 607 -15.49 7.86 -3.63
C ARG A 607 -15.89 7.41 -5.03
N GLU A 608 -16.56 6.27 -5.16
CA GLU A 608 -17.05 5.76 -6.44
C GLU A 608 -18.01 6.76 -7.12
N ILE A 609 -18.90 7.39 -6.35
CA ILE A 609 -19.82 8.41 -6.88
C ILE A 609 -19.04 9.65 -7.36
N ILE A 610 -18.15 10.20 -6.53
CA ILE A 610 -17.41 11.41 -6.86
C ILE A 610 -16.45 11.16 -8.02
N TYR A 611 -15.73 10.04 -8.03
CA TYR A 611 -14.78 9.71 -9.08
C TYR A 611 -15.48 9.40 -10.42
N ALA A 612 -16.64 8.77 -10.39
CA ALA A 612 -17.47 8.58 -11.59
C ALA A 612 -17.93 9.93 -12.17
N GLN A 613 -18.49 10.81 -11.34
CA GLN A 613 -18.88 12.16 -11.77
C GLN A 613 -17.69 12.96 -12.29
N ARG A 614 -16.55 12.87 -11.63
CA ARG A 614 -15.32 13.54 -12.05
C ARG A 614 -14.82 13.01 -13.39
N TYR A 615 -14.86 11.70 -13.57
CA TYR A 615 -14.49 11.06 -14.84
C TYR A 615 -15.41 11.50 -15.98
N ASP A 616 -16.72 11.58 -15.76
CA ASP A 616 -17.69 12.06 -16.73
C ASP A 616 -17.41 13.52 -17.14
N VAL A 617 -17.04 14.37 -16.20
CA VAL A 617 -16.68 15.77 -16.48
C VAL A 617 -15.35 15.86 -17.25
N ILE A 618 -14.32 15.10 -16.86
CA ILE A 618 -13.01 15.12 -17.53
C ILE A 618 -13.10 14.63 -18.97
N THR A 619 -13.85 13.56 -19.21
CA THR A 619 -13.96 12.91 -20.53
C THR A 619 -15.03 13.53 -21.40
N ALA A 620 -15.85 14.46 -20.86
CA ALA A 620 -16.91 15.10 -21.62
C ALA A 620 -16.33 15.91 -22.80
N ASP A 621 -16.72 15.58 -24.01
CA ASP A 621 -16.49 16.40 -25.23
C ASP A 621 -17.75 17.17 -25.62
N ARG A 622 -18.57 17.51 -24.63
CA ARG A 622 -19.85 18.23 -24.79
C ARG A 622 -19.90 19.46 -23.88
N ASP A 623 -20.79 20.35 -24.19
CA ASP A 623 -21.12 21.49 -23.31
C ASP A 623 -21.72 20.96 -21.99
N LEU A 624 -21.20 21.41 -20.87
CA LEU A 624 -21.67 21.09 -19.52
C LEU A 624 -22.72 22.08 -18.99
N ALA A 625 -23.23 22.97 -19.84
CA ALA A 625 -24.28 23.93 -19.49
C ALA A 625 -25.52 23.28 -18.84
N PRO A 626 -26.04 22.13 -19.34
CA PRO A 626 -27.20 21.48 -18.72
C PRO A 626 -26.96 21.07 -17.26
N GLU A 627 -25.76 20.56 -16.97
CA GLU A 627 -25.33 20.16 -15.63
C GLU A 627 -25.25 21.36 -14.69
N ILE A 628 -24.58 22.44 -15.14
CA ILE A 628 -24.45 23.68 -14.35
C ILE A 628 -25.82 24.30 -14.11
N GLN A 629 -26.66 24.40 -15.13
CA GLN A 629 -28.03 24.93 -15.00
C GLN A 629 -28.86 24.10 -14.03
N SER A 630 -28.69 22.78 -14.03
CA SER A 630 -29.32 21.89 -13.05
C SER A 630 -28.83 22.14 -11.63
N MET A 631 -27.50 22.39 -11.44
CA MET A 631 -26.92 22.75 -10.14
C MET A 631 -27.49 24.09 -9.63
N ILE A 632 -27.59 25.09 -10.49
CA ILE A 632 -28.20 26.39 -10.19
C ILE A 632 -29.63 26.20 -9.71
N LYS A 633 -30.42 25.41 -10.45
CA LYS A 633 -31.83 25.15 -10.12
C LYS A 633 -31.99 24.45 -8.76
N ARG A 634 -31.12 23.44 -8.46
CA ARG A 634 -31.15 22.75 -7.19
C ARG A 634 -30.68 23.64 -6.04
N THR A 635 -29.69 24.51 -6.26
CA THR A 635 -29.22 25.48 -5.27
C THR A 635 -30.31 26.47 -4.90
N ILE A 636 -30.98 27.08 -5.88
CA ILE A 636 -32.12 27.97 -5.65
C ILE A 636 -33.23 27.21 -4.89
N GLY A 637 -33.53 25.97 -5.30
CA GLY A 637 -34.51 25.12 -4.63
C GLY A 637 -34.20 24.93 -3.15
N ARG A 638 -32.98 24.54 -2.79
CA ARG A 638 -32.55 24.35 -1.39
C ARG A 638 -32.65 25.61 -0.56
N VAL A 639 -32.25 26.75 -1.09
CA VAL A 639 -32.32 28.02 -0.36
C VAL A 639 -33.80 28.41 -0.09
N VAL A 640 -34.66 28.34 -1.08
CA VAL A 640 -36.08 28.66 -0.91
C VAL A 640 -36.80 27.69 0.06
N ASP A 641 -36.50 26.38 -0.09
CA ASP A 641 -37.09 25.33 0.77
C ASP A 641 -36.55 25.39 2.21
N GLY A 642 -35.26 25.73 2.37
CA GLY A 642 -34.64 25.90 3.68
C GLY A 642 -35.30 26.97 4.54
N HIS A 643 -35.84 28.01 3.92
CA HIS A 643 -36.55 29.09 4.60
C HIS A 643 -38.09 28.94 4.59
N ALA A 644 -38.60 27.76 4.18
CA ALA A 644 -40.08 27.55 4.11
C ALA A 644 -40.83 27.71 5.43
N ARG A 645 -40.15 27.51 6.57
CA ARG A 645 -40.73 27.64 7.92
C ARG A 645 -40.52 29.02 8.57
N ALA A 646 -39.75 29.91 7.95
CA ALA A 646 -39.52 31.28 8.45
C ALA A 646 -40.76 32.16 8.22
N LYS A 647 -40.83 33.28 8.94
CA LYS A 647 -41.84 34.31 8.66
C LYS A 647 -41.62 34.88 7.27
N GLN A 648 -42.73 35.32 6.63
CA GLN A 648 -42.73 35.72 5.21
C GLN A 648 -41.67 36.83 4.92
N ASP A 649 -41.60 37.82 5.77
CA ASP A 649 -40.66 38.94 5.58
C ASP A 649 -39.19 38.48 5.76
N GLU A 650 -38.89 37.71 6.79
CA GLU A 650 -37.54 37.14 7.07
C GLU A 650 -37.12 36.18 5.96
N LYS A 651 -38.06 35.39 5.41
CA LYS A 651 -37.83 34.50 4.29
C LYS A 651 -37.47 35.27 3.01
N LEU A 652 -38.26 36.29 2.66
CA LEU A 652 -38.03 37.07 1.45
C LEU A 652 -36.72 37.83 1.55
N GLU A 653 -36.37 38.37 2.72
CA GLU A 653 -35.10 39.07 2.95
C GLU A 653 -33.90 38.10 2.83
N ALA A 654 -33.96 36.91 3.39
CA ALA A 654 -32.92 35.88 3.28
C ALA A 654 -32.71 35.43 1.82
N ILE A 655 -33.81 35.20 1.07
CA ILE A 655 -33.76 34.84 -0.34
C ILE A 655 -33.18 35.97 -1.18
N LEU A 656 -33.57 37.24 -0.91
CA LEU A 656 -33.04 38.41 -1.58
C LEU A 656 -31.54 38.57 -1.35
N ASN A 657 -31.10 38.42 -0.11
CA ASN A 657 -29.68 38.47 0.25
C ASN A 657 -28.88 37.39 -0.45
N PHE A 658 -29.40 36.13 -0.46
CA PHE A 658 -28.78 35.07 -1.22
C PHE A 658 -28.65 35.41 -2.71
N ALA A 659 -29.73 35.92 -3.32
CA ALA A 659 -29.75 36.25 -4.73
C ALA A 659 -28.75 37.37 -5.07
N LYS A 660 -28.64 38.43 -4.28
CA LYS A 660 -27.70 39.55 -4.47
C LYS A 660 -26.25 39.12 -4.29
N TYR A 661 -25.93 38.38 -3.23
CA TYR A 661 -24.56 38.03 -2.89
C TYR A 661 -24.00 36.88 -3.71
N ASN A 662 -24.84 35.92 -4.14
CA ASN A 662 -24.36 34.67 -4.74
C ASN A 662 -24.82 34.41 -6.17
N LEU A 663 -25.94 34.98 -6.62
CA LEU A 663 -26.58 34.59 -7.86
C LEU A 663 -26.65 35.73 -8.93
N LEU A 664 -26.99 36.92 -8.53
CA LEU A 664 -27.30 38.01 -9.42
C LEU A 664 -26.42 39.25 -9.16
N PRO A 665 -26.31 40.21 -10.10
CA PRO A 665 -25.77 41.53 -9.80
C PRO A 665 -26.60 42.25 -8.73
N GLU A 666 -25.96 43.04 -7.91
CA GLU A 666 -26.53 43.62 -6.68
C GLU A 666 -27.81 44.45 -6.89
N ASP A 667 -27.86 45.17 -8.00
CA ASP A 667 -28.97 46.09 -8.36
C ASP A 667 -30.03 45.40 -9.28
N SER A 668 -29.92 44.12 -9.56
CA SER A 668 -30.77 43.43 -10.53
C SER A 668 -32.07 42.83 -9.96
N ILE A 669 -32.23 42.88 -8.65
CA ILE A 669 -33.41 42.32 -7.96
C ILE A 669 -33.73 43.13 -6.70
N THR A 670 -35.03 43.31 -6.46
CA THR A 670 -35.59 44.03 -5.33
C THR A 670 -36.55 43.18 -4.52
N LEU A 671 -36.92 43.61 -3.32
CA LEU A 671 -37.92 42.90 -2.47
C LEU A 671 -39.28 42.90 -3.15
N GLU A 672 -39.62 43.94 -3.92
CA GLU A 672 -40.90 44.04 -4.65
C GLU A 672 -41.03 42.99 -5.71
N ASP A 673 -39.96 42.57 -6.36
CA ASP A 673 -39.95 41.51 -7.38
C ASP A 673 -40.28 40.12 -6.84
N LEU A 674 -40.06 39.91 -5.52
CA LEU A 674 -40.35 38.63 -4.85
C LEU A 674 -41.66 38.66 -4.04
N SER A 675 -42.15 39.86 -3.75
CA SER A 675 -43.32 40.10 -2.92
C SER A 675 -44.57 39.56 -3.61
N GLY A 676 -45.39 38.74 -2.85
CA GLY A 676 -46.63 38.16 -3.37
C GLY A 676 -46.47 36.93 -4.27
N LEU A 677 -45.24 36.47 -4.56
CA LEU A 677 -45.01 35.27 -5.31
C LEU A 677 -45.08 33.99 -4.43
N SER A 678 -45.55 32.92 -5.00
CA SER A 678 -45.44 31.58 -4.37
C SER A 678 -43.99 31.07 -4.45
N ASP A 679 -43.61 30.14 -3.56
CA ASP A 679 -42.27 29.53 -3.55
C ASP A 679 -41.88 28.96 -4.90
N LYS A 680 -42.79 28.35 -5.65
CA LYS A 680 -42.56 27.86 -7.00
C LYS A 680 -42.31 28.97 -7.99
N ALA A 681 -43.01 30.11 -7.87
CA ALA A 681 -42.80 31.27 -8.73
C ALA A 681 -41.48 31.99 -8.41
N ILE A 682 -41.11 32.09 -7.12
CA ILE A 682 -39.83 32.65 -6.70
C ILE A 682 -38.67 31.80 -7.27
N LYS A 683 -38.75 30.46 -7.16
CA LYS A 683 -37.73 29.57 -7.74
C LYS A 683 -37.57 29.77 -9.25
N GLU A 684 -38.66 29.87 -9.99
CA GLU A 684 -38.65 30.05 -11.42
C GLU A 684 -38.12 31.43 -11.82
N GLU A 685 -38.53 32.49 -11.16
CA GLU A 685 -38.04 33.85 -11.42
C GLU A 685 -36.56 34.00 -11.19
N LEU A 686 -36.05 33.47 -10.05
CA LEU A 686 -34.61 33.45 -9.74
C LEU A 686 -33.83 32.65 -10.78
N PHE A 687 -34.38 31.51 -11.19
CA PHE A 687 -33.71 30.67 -12.21
C PHE A 687 -33.63 31.34 -13.55
N GLN A 688 -34.71 31.97 -14.03
CA GLN A 688 -34.71 32.70 -15.33
C GLN A 688 -33.78 33.90 -15.32
N ARG A 689 -33.67 34.64 -14.20
CA ARG A 689 -32.67 35.72 -14.07
C ARG A 689 -31.25 35.18 -14.00
N ALA A 690 -31.03 34.06 -13.31
CA ALA A 690 -29.72 33.39 -13.25
C ALA A 690 -29.26 32.91 -14.63
N LEU A 691 -30.15 32.35 -15.46
CA LEU A 691 -29.81 31.97 -16.84
C LEU A 691 -29.32 33.15 -17.68
N LYS A 692 -29.93 34.32 -17.55
CA LYS A 692 -29.44 35.51 -18.25
C LYS A 692 -28.04 35.93 -17.82
N VAL A 693 -27.74 35.82 -16.53
CA VAL A 693 -26.39 36.07 -16.01
C VAL A 693 -25.42 35.02 -16.53
N TYR A 694 -25.81 33.75 -16.51
CA TYR A 694 -25.02 32.64 -17.05
C TYR A 694 -24.66 32.90 -18.53
N ASP A 695 -25.66 33.20 -19.38
CA ASP A 695 -25.45 33.47 -20.81
C ASP A 695 -24.53 34.68 -21.02
N SER A 696 -24.66 35.72 -20.18
CA SER A 696 -23.77 36.87 -20.21
C SER A 696 -22.33 36.55 -19.81
N GLN A 697 -22.11 35.64 -18.89
CA GLN A 697 -20.74 35.19 -18.51
C GLN A 697 -20.10 34.34 -19.62
N VAL A 698 -20.87 33.36 -20.15
CA VAL A 698 -20.41 32.49 -21.23
C VAL A 698 -20.07 33.29 -22.49
N SER A 699 -20.87 34.33 -22.82
CA SER A 699 -20.62 35.19 -23.99
C SER A 699 -19.34 36.04 -23.93
N LYS A 700 -18.70 36.15 -22.76
CA LYS A 700 -17.40 36.79 -22.61
C LYS A 700 -16.21 35.90 -22.99
N LEU A 701 -16.43 34.61 -23.16
CA LEU A 701 -15.41 33.66 -23.56
C LEU A 701 -15.27 33.64 -25.09
N ARG A 702 -14.04 33.41 -25.59
CA ARG A 702 -13.67 33.58 -27.00
C ARG A 702 -14.38 32.64 -27.97
N ASP A 703 -14.52 31.37 -27.55
CA ASP A 703 -15.05 30.30 -28.42
C ASP A 703 -15.69 29.19 -27.55
N GLU A 704 -16.35 28.26 -28.22
CA GLU A 704 -17.02 27.12 -27.57
C GLU A 704 -16.03 26.20 -26.79
N GLU A 705 -14.79 26.10 -27.25
CA GLU A 705 -13.79 25.24 -26.59
C GLU A 705 -13.33 25.87 -25.28
N ALA A 706 -13.13 27.19 -25.26
CA ALA A 706 -12.85 27.93 -24.03
C ALA A 706 -14.00 27.84 -23.01
N VAL A 707 -15.24 27.81 -23.48
CA VAL A 707 -16.42 27.62 -22.62
C VAL A 707 -16.38 26.23 -21.97
N LYS A 708 -16.19 25.18 -22.77
CA LYS A 708 -16.10 23.80 -22.27
C LYS A 708 -14.97 23.63 -21.26
N GLU A 709 -13.78 24.15 -21.56
CA GLU A 709 -12.62 24.07 -20.66
C GLU A 709 -12.86 24.84 -19.37
N PHE A 710 -13.45 26.04 -19.43
CA PHE A 710 -13.80 26.84 -18.25
C PHE A 710 -14.80 26.11 -17.35
N GLN A 711 -15.86 25.54 -17.92
CA GLN A 711 -16.86 24.76 -17.19
C GLN A 711 -16.25 23.54 -16.51
N LYS A 712 -15.40 22.79 -17.21
CA LYS A 712 -14.67 21.63 -16.68
C LYS A 712 -13.80 22.02 -15.49
N VAL A 713 -12.93 23.00 -15.70
CA VAL A 713 -11.97 23.43 -14.66
C VAL A 713 -12.71 23.96 -13.42
N LEU A 714 -13.80 24.71 -13.62
CA LEU A 714 -14.60 25.24 -12.52
C LEU A 714 -15.22 24.13 -11.69
N ILE A 715 -15.89 23.16 -12.34
CA ILE A 715 -16.52 22.01 -11.64
C ILE A 715 -15.46 21.20 -10.92
N LEU A 716 -14.37 20.82 -11.62
CA LEU A 716 -13.33 19.95 -11.05
C LEU A 716 -12.66 20.62 -9.84
N ARG A 717 -12.34 21.91 -9.92
CA ARG A 717 -11.71 22.63 -8.82
C ARG A 717 -12.58 22.68 -7.56
N VAL A 718 -13.89 22.89 -7.72
CA VAL A 718 -14.82 22.89 -6.59
C VAL A 718 -14.98 21.49 -6.02
N VAL A 719 -15.15 20.48 -6.87
CA VAL A 719 -15.28 19.09 -6.45
C VAL A 719 -14.03 18.65 -5.67
N ASP A 720 -12.83 18.89 -6.21
CA ASP A 720 -11.56 18.46 -5.60
C ASP A 720 -11.36 19.11 -4.22
N ASN A 721 -11.61 20.40 -4.09
CA ASN A 721 -11.50 21.09 -2.80
C ASN A 721 -12.49 20.54 -1.76
N LYS A 722 -13.77 20.40 -2.14
CA LYS A 722 -14.80 19.91 -1.22
C LYS A 722 -14.60 18.45 -0.85
N TRP A 723 -14.11 17.64 -1.79
CA TRP A 723 -13.81 16.25 -1.54
C TRP A 723 -12.63 16.10 -0.57
N THR A 724 -11.56 16.89 -0.73
CA THR A 724 -10.43 16.92 0.22
C THR A 724 -10.88 17.31 1.63
N ASP A 725 -11.69 18.38 1.77
CA ASP A 725 -12.24 18.78 3.07
C ASP A 725 -13.16 17.71 3.67
N HIS A 726 -13.90 16.98 2.83
CA HIS A 726 -14.78 15.90 3.28
C HIS A 726 -14.01 14.68 3.78
N ILE A 727 -12.91 14.29 3.11
CA ILE A 727 -12.03 13.21 3.58
C ILE A 727 -11.51 13.54 4.99
N ASP A 728 -11.01 14.76 5.18
CA ASP A 728 -10.52 15.21 6.48
C ASP A 728 -11.61 15.18 7.56
N ALA A 729 -12.79 15.66 7.23
CA ALA A 729 -13.94 15.63 8.14
C ALA A 729 -14.39 14.19 8.50
N LEU A 730 -14.31 13.24 7.55
CA LEU A 730 -14.59 11.83 7.82
C LEU A 730 -13.51 11.18 8.69
N ASP A 731 -12.24 11.56 8.55
CA ASP A 731 -11.17 11.07 9.41
C ASP A 731 -11.35 11.58 10.84
N GLN A 732 -11.72 12.84 11.02
CA GLN A 732 -12.07 13.40 12.33
C GLN A 732 -13.28 12.68 12.95
N LEU A 733 -14.34 12.42 12.15
CA LEU A 733 -15.49 11.65 12.60
C LEU A 733 -15.11 10.24 13.05
N ARG A 734 -14.23 9.55 12.29
CA ARG A 734 -13.75 8.19 12.62
C ARG A 734 -13.09 8.17 14.00
N ASN A 735 -12.28 9.17 14.32
CA ASN A 735 -11.61 9.28 15.62
C ASN A 735 -12.62 9.58 16.74
N ALA A 736 -13.62 10.43 16.47
CA ALA A 736 -14.62 10.84 17.46
C ALA A 736 -15.69 9.75 17.74
N VAL A 737 -16.05 8.96 16.73
CA VAL A 737 -17.17 7.99 16.86
C VAL A 737 -16.86 6.84 17.82
N GLY A 738 -15.58 6.53 18.03
CA GLY A 738 -15.14 5.52 19.00
C GLY A 738 -15.63 5.79 20.43
N LEU A 739 -15.71 7.06 20.82
CA LEU A 739 -16.21 7.49 22.13
C LEU A 739 -17.73 7.21 22.29
N ARG A 740 -18.50 7.20 21.21
CA ARG A 740 -19.94 6.88 21.24
C ARG A 740 -20.23 5.41 21.56
N GLY A 741 -19.23 4.54 21.44
CA GLY A 741 -19.30 3.14 21.88
C GLY A 741 -19.59 2.96 23.35
N TYR A 742 -19.21 3.91 24.19
CA TYR A 742 -19.57 3.91 25.62
C TYR A 742 -21.08 4.07 25.87
N ALA A 743 -21.81 4.66 24.90
CA ALA A 743 -23.26 4.76 24.94
C ALA A 743 -24.00 3.52 24.37
N GLN A 744 -23.30 2.39 24.19
CA GLN A 744 -23.81 1.13 23.62
C GLN A 744 -24.27 1.23 22.16
N ASN A 745 -23.93 2.28 21.44
CA ASN A 745 -24.14 2.39 20.00
C ASN A 745 -23.01 1.68 19.24
N ASN A 746 -23.35 1.08 18.08
CA ASN A 746 -22.32 0.52 17.22
C ASN A 746 -21.59 1.65 16.48
N PRO A 747 -20.28 1.86 16.73
CA PRO A 747 -19.54 2.97 16.14
C PRO A 747 -19.56 3.00 14.61
N VAL A 748 -19.54 1.84 13.95
CA VAL A 748 -19.58 1.74 12.47
C VAL A 748 -20.90 2.22 11.91
N VAL A 749 -22.02 1.89 12.58
CA VAL A 749 -23.38 2.31 12.14
C VAL A 749 -23.54 3.82 12.31
N GLU A 750 -23.06 4.37 13.43
CA GLU A 750 -23.05 5.82 13.67
C GLU A 750 -22.20 6.55 12.63
N TYR A 751 -21.00 6.03 12.35
CA TYR A 751 -20.11 6.56 11.32
C TYR A 751 -20.78 6.56 9.93
N GLN A 752 -21.45 5.47 9.58
CA GLN A 752 -22.15 5.34 8.31
C GLN A 752 -23.29 6.37 8.18
N ALA A 753 -24.10 6.51 9.23
CA ALA A 753 -25.24 7.44 9.22
C ALA A 753 -24.79 8.90 9.15
N GLU A 754 -23.81 9.28 9.95
CA GLU A 754 -23.25 10.63 9.98
C GLU A 754 -22.45 10.95 8.71
N GLY A 755 -21.63 10.01 8.24
CA GLY A 755 -20.86 10.16 6.99
C GLY A 755 -21.76 10.33 5.76
N PHE A 756 -22.90 9.64 5.71
CA PHE A 756 -23.90 9.84 4.67
C PHE A 756 -24.51 11.24 4.72
N ARG A 757 -24.81 11.76 5.91
CA ARG A 757 -25.33 13.13 6.08
C ARG A 757 -24.31 14.16 5.61
N MET A 758 -23.06 14.04 6.08
CA MET A 758 -21.94 14.92 5.67
C MET A 758 -21.72 14.90 4.16
N PHE A 759 -21.82 13.72 3.52
CA PHE A 759 -21.70 13.58 2.08
C PHE A 759 -22.81 14.35 1.33
N ASN A 760 -24.05 14.26 1.75
CA ASN A 760 -25.16 15.02 1.16
C ASN A 760 -24.97 16.52 1.32
N ASP A 761 -24.48 16.96 2.48
CA ASP A 761 -24.17 18.38 2.75
C ASP A 761 -23.03 18.87 1.85
N MET A 762 -21.99 18.03 1.65
CA MET A 762 -20.90 18.31 0.71
C MET A 762 -21.39 18.46 -0.74
N ILE A 763 -22.23 17.54 -1.22
CA ILE A 763 -22.84 17.66 -2.57
C ILE A 763 -23.61 18.96 -2.68
N GLY A 764 -24.38 19.33 -1.64
CA GLY A 764 -25.07 20.62 -1.58
C GLY A 764 -24.13 21.82 -1.66
N SER A 765 -23.01 21.73 -0.98
CA SER A 765 -21.97 22.77 -1.00
C SER A 765 -21.26 22.88 -2.34
N ILE A 766 -21.00 21.74 -3.02
CA ILE A 766 -20.45 21.73 -4.39
C ILE A 766 -21.37 22.48 -5.34
N GLU A 767 -22.67 22.16 -5.35
CA GLU A 767 -23.62 22.81 -6.23
C GLU A 767 -23.77 24.31 -5.94
N PHE A 768 -23.69 24.68 -4.66
CA PHE A 768 -23.70 26.07 -4.23
C PHE A 768 -22.47 26.83 -4.73
N ASP A 769 -21.26 26.27 -4.53
CA ASP A 769 -20.02 26.95 -4.90
C ASP A 769 -19.82 27.00 -6.41
N VAL A 770 -20.21 25.95 -7.16
CA VAL A 770 -20.23 25.98 -8.64
C VAL A 770 -21.16 27.08 -9.12
N THR A 771 -22.38 27.18 -8.54
CA THR A 771 -23.34 28.24 -8.87
C THR A 771 -22.73 29.62 -8.59
N ARG A 772 -22.22 29.85 -7.41
CA ARG A 772 -21.65 31.15 -6.98
C ARG A 772 -20.48 31.56 -7.89
N LEU A 773 -19.53 30.64 -8.10
CA LEU A 773 -18.35 30.95 -8.92
C LEU A 773 -18.73 31.21 -10.39
N MET A 774 -19.65 30.45 -10.94
CA MET A 774 -20.14 30.66 -12.29
C MET A 774 -20.80 32.03 -12.47
N MET A 775 -21.56 32.49 -11.45
CA MET A 775 -22.30 33.77 -11.52
C MET A 775 -21.43 34.99 -11.22
N LYS A 776 -20.41 34.83 -10.34
CA LYS A 776 -19.58 35.97 -9.84
C LYS A 776 -18.17 36.00 -10.42
N ALA A 777 -17.74 35.00 -11.24
CA ALA A 777 -16.42 35.00 -11.81
C ALA A 777 -16.17 36.24 -12.67
N GLN A 778 -15.07 36.95 -12.39
CA GLN A 778 -14.55 37.99 -13.25
C GLN A 778 -13.61 37.36 -14.27
N ILE A 779 -14.05 37.23 -15.51
CA ILE A 779 -13.23 36.70 -16.60
C ILE A 779 -12.36 37.87 -17.09
N HIS A 780 -11.06 37.85 -16.75
CA HIS A 780 -10.07 38.78 -17.30
C HIS A 780 -9.44 38.13 -18.53
N GLU A 781 -9.48 38.83 -19.67
CA GLU A 781 -8.67 38.47 -20.83
C GLU A 781 -7.18 38.70 -20.51
N GLN A 782 -6.50 37.66 -20.07
CA GLN A 782 -5.04 37.64 -20.11
C GLN A 782 -4.59 37.00 -21.40
N GLU A 783 -3.86 37.72 -22.25
CA GLU A 783 -3.06 37.13 -23.30
C GLU A 783 -2.13 36.10 -22.68
N ARG A 784 -2.26 34.85 -23.09
CA ARG A 784 -1.36 33.79 -22.65
C ARG A 784 0.07 34.13 -23.03
N PRO A 785 1.03 34.26 -22.09
CA PRO A 785 2.39 33.85 -22.39
C PRO A 785 2.34 32.33 -22.62
N GLN A 786 2.86 31.89 -23.74
CA GLN A 786 3.14 30.46 -23.96
C GLN A 786 4.08 29.99 -22.84
N ALA A 787 3.54 29.48 -21.79
CA ALA A 787 4.27 28.82 -20.72
C ALA A 787 3.86 27.35 -20.71
N GLU A 788 4.74 26.53 -21.24
CA GLU A 788 4.80 25.13 -20.93
C GLU A 788 4.87 24.97 -19.41
N HIS A 789 3.77 24.60 -18.76
CA HIS A 789 3.77 24.24 -17.35
C HIS A 789 4.37 22.85 -17.19
N HIS A 790 5.69 22.79 -17.13
CA HIS A 790 6.36 21.72 -16.44
C HIS A 790 6.02 21.83 -14.94
N ILE A 791 5.22 20.91 -14.44
CA ILE A 791 5.16 20.63 -13.00
C ILE A 791 6.51 20.00 -12.65
N SER A 792 7.49 20.82 -12.33
CA SER A 792 8.77 20.36 -11.78
C SER A 792 8.61 20.19 -10.28
N THR A 793 8.74 18.97 -9.80
CA THR A 793 9.12 18.73 -8.42
C THR A 793 10.42 19.52 -8.13
N THR A 794 10.48 20.17 -6.99
CA THR A 794 11.54 21.12 -6.59
C THR A 794 12.96 20.53 -6.65
N ALA A 795 13.07 19.19 -6.66
CA ALA A 795 14.33 18.46 -6.75
C ALA A 795 14.97 18.51 -8.15
N THR A 796 14.16 18.52 -9.24
CA THR A 796 14.68 18.49 -10.62
C THR A 796 15.12 19.88 -11.08
N ARG A 797 14.58 20.97 -10.52
CA ARG A 797 14.93 22.35 -10.90
C ARG A 797 16.36 22.73 -10.54
N ASN A 798 16.92 22.15 -9.46
CA ASN A 798 18.29 22.49 -9.03
C ASN A 798 19.39 21.81 -9.85
N ILE A 799 19.09 20.70 -10.54
CA ILE A 799 20.10 19.96 -11.33
C ILE A 799 20.20 20.53 -12.75
N ALA A 800 19.08 20.86 -13.39
CA ALA A 800 19.07 21.38 -14.77
C ALA A 800 19.57 22.85 -14.84
N ALA A 801 19.28 23.70 -13.85
CA ALA A 801 19.75 25.07 -13.82
C ALA A 801 21.26 25.22 -13.58
N HIS A 802 21.92 24.23 -12.97
CA HIS A 802 23.36 24.23 -12.73
C HIS A 802 24.20 23.69 -13.90
N GLN A 803 23.59 22.90 -14.78
CA GLN A 803 24.30 22.41 -15.98
C GLN A 803 24.33 23.44 -17.12
N ALA A 804 23.42 24.39 -17.15
CA ALA A 804 23.31 25.39 -18.23
C ALA A 804 24.31 26.57 -18.11
N ASN A 805 25.02 26.71 -16.98
CA ASN A 805 25.89 27.88 -16.72
C ASN A 805 27.39 27.55 -16.71
N MET A 806 27.81 26.42 -17.26
CA MET A 806 29.26 26.16 -17.40
C MET A 806 29.75 26.61 -18.78
N PRO A 807 30.86 27.35 -18.86
CA PRO A 807 31.51 27.65 -20.14
C PRO A 807 32.02 26.35 -20.79
N GLU A 808 31.72 26.15 -22.07
CA GLU A 808 32.03 24.92 -22.81
C GLU A 808 33.55 24.61 -22.97
N ASP A 809 34.40 25.57 -22.69
CA ASP A 809 35.87 25.44 -22.90
C ASP A 809 36.69 25.39 -21.59
N LEU A 810 36.12 25.05 -20.44
CA LEU A 810 36.86 25.07 -19.17
C LEU A 810 37.45 23.72 -18.79
N ASP A 811 38.77 23.66 -18.68
CA ASP A 811 39.49 22.45 -18.21
C ASP A 811 39.29 22.25 -16.71
N LEU A 812 38.37 21.34 -16.35
CA LEU A 812 37.98 21.03 -14.98
C LEU A 812 39.13 20.47 -14.11
N SER A 813 40.21 20.02 -14.72
CA SER A 813 41.36 19.46 -14.02
C SER A 813 42.23 20.53 -13.34
N GLN A 814 42.06 21.80 -13.72
CA GLN A 814 42.84 22.92 -13.19
C GLN A 814 42.16 23.65 -12.01
N ILE A 815 40.94 23.25 -11.64
CA ILE A 815 40.19 23.89 -10.57
C ILE A 815 40.43 23.20 -9.23
N GLY A 816 40.92 23.98 -8.27
CA GLY A 816 41.17 23.49 -6.91
C GLY A 816 39.87 23.06 -6.20
N ARG A 817 39.89 21.89 -5.52
CA ARG A 817 38.70 21.31 -4.84
C ARG A 817 37.97 22.29 -3.88
N ASN A 818 38.68 23.26 -3.32
CA ASN A 818 38.17 24.26 -2.39
C ASN A 818 37.80 25.61 -3.01
N GLU A 819 38.08 25.81 -4.30
CA GLU A 819 37.73 27.03 -5.04
C GLU A 819 36.22 27.10 -5.34
N LEU A 820 35.70 28.29 -5.57
CA LEU A 820 34.30 28.48 -5.93
C LEU A 820 34.03 27.87 -7.31
N CYS A 821 32.93 27.19 -7.45
CA CYS A 821 32.54 26.53 -8.69
C CYS A 821 32.28 27.58 -9.80
N PRO A 822 32.92 27.45 -10.99
CA PRO A 822 32.76 28.42 -12.07
C PRO A 822 31.34 28.48 -12.67
N CYS A 823 30.42 27.57 -12.29
CA CYS A 823 29.02 27.63 -12.66
C CYS A 823 28.23 28.79 -11.99
N GLY A 824 28.88 29.62 -11.16
CA GLY A 824 28.24 30.76 -10.49
C GLY A 824 27.34 30.40 -9.31
N SER A 825 27.32 29.14 -8.84
CA SER A 825 26.47 28.67 -7.73
C SER A 825 26.90 29.15 -6.34
N GLY A 826 28.05 29.82 -6.21
CA GLY A 826 28.61 30.24 -4.92
C GLY A 826 29.11 29.09 -4.04
N LYS A 827 29.00 27.84 -4.47
CA LYS A 827 29.47 26.64 -3.74
C LYS A 827 30.93 26.31 -4.15
N LYS A 828 31.69 25.69 -3.23
CA LYS A 828 33.01 25.17 -3.53
C LYS A 828 32.91 24.05 -4.58
N PHE A 829 33.94 23.94 -5.46
CA PHE A 829 33.95 22.98 -6.59
C PHE A 829 33.64 21.53 -6.13
N LYS A 830 34.27 21.06 -5.04
CA LYS A 830 34.03 19.75 -4.43
C LYS A 830 32.56 19.50 -3.98
N ASN A 831 31.81 20.57 -3.73
CA ASN A 831 30.40 20.51 -3.29
C ASN A 831 29.42 20.83 -4.42
N CYS A 832 29.90 20.97 -5.66
CA CYS A 832 29.09 21.26 -6.85
C CYS A 832 29.48 20.29 -7.98
N HIS A 833 30.16 20.75 -9.02
CA HIS A 833 30.54 19.93 -10.18
C HIS A 833 31.72 18.96 -9.93
N GLY A 834 32.50 19.17 -8.90
CA GLY A 834 33.58 18.26 -8.47
C GLY A 834 33.16 17.09 -7.58
N LYS A 835 31.84 16.86 -7.38
CA LYS A 835 31.32 15.71 -6.60
C LYS A 835 31.49 14.34 -7.30
N ARG A 836 31.82 14.35 -8.59
CA ARG A 836 31.92 13.13 -9.43
C ARG A 836 33.35 12.73 -9.79
N GLN A 837 34.37 13.35 -9.19
CA GLN A 837 35.78 12.92 -9.31
C GLN A 837 36.28 12.34 -8.02
#